data_0d54d43af729a93c470b12869cc013f7
#
_entry.id   0d54d43af729a93c470b12869cc013f7
#
_cell.length_a   1.000
_cell.length_b   1.000
_cell.length_c   1.000
_cell.angle_alpha   90.00
_cell.angle_beta   90.00
_cell.angle_gamma   90.00
#
_symmetry.space_group_name_H-M   'P 1'
#
loop_
_entity.id
_entity.type
_entity.pdbx_description
1 polymer ?
#
loop_
_entity_poly.entity_id
_entity_poly.type
_entity_poly.pdbx_seq_one_letter_code
_entity_poly.pdbx_strand_id
1 'polypeptide(L)'
;MRDARISPDGSEIVFCYKGDIYKVPAQGGAAVQLTTQASYEANPVWSPDGKQIAFASDRNGNFDLFIMPADGGIARRLTFHSASEIPSAFTPDGKFVLFSASIQDPANSALFPTGAMTELYKVPVSGGRTEQVLATPAEWVCFDKSGKNFLYQDRKGFEDEWRKHHTSSITRDIWLYDTQTGKHTNLTNRGGEDRNPVYAPDGTSVYFLSERNNGSFNVYNFDLNAPQEVKAITTFRTHPVRFLSISDKGTLCYTYDGELYTQEPNARPKKVSVDLVRDDEKEMAALRFSQGATSASVSPDGKQVAFIVRGDVFVTSTDYATTKQITNTPAKEASVSFAPDNRTLVYASERTGNWQLYTAKIARKEEANFPNATLIEEEVLLPSKTVERAYPQYSPDGKELAFIEDRNRLMVLDLKTKKVRQVTDGSTWYNTGGGFDYEWSPDGKWFTLEFIGNRHDPYSDIGIVSAQGGTIINLTNSGYISGSPRWVLDGNAILFQTERYGMRAHASWGSQQDVMMVFLNQDAYDRYRLSKEDFELLKEFEKEQKKAKEKDDNKKKDGNKSKKEKADKEKDKADKAGDEEELEDKNDIIVELNGIEDRIVRLTPNSSDLGSAILSKDGENLYYFSAFEEGYDLWKMNLREKDTKRLHKLNSGWASLMLDKKGDIFLLGSRNMQKMDAKSDALKSISYQAEMKMDLAAEREAMFDHVYKQHQKRFYNLNMHGIDWDVMTAAYRKFLPHIDNNYDFAELLSDCLLYTSPSP
;
A
#
# COMPACT_ATOMS: atom_id res chain seq x y z
N MET A 1 12.86 -14.82 -19.26
CA MET A 1 14.00 -15.63 -18.76
C MET A 1 15.01 -14.72 -18.09
N ARG A 2 15.64 -15.18 -17.00
CA ARG A 2 16.48 -14.37 -16.10
C ARG A 2 17.71 -15.16 -15.66
N ASP A 3 18.68 -14.50 -15.04
CA ASP A 3 19.88 -15.10 -14.40
C ASP A 3 20.63 -16.09 -15.31
N ALA A 4 20.72 -15.76 -16.61
CA ALA A 4 21.31 -16.64 -17.61
C ALA A 4 22.81 -16.83 -17.38
N ARG A 5 23.28 -18.09 -17.34
CA ARG A 5 24.69 -18.46 -17.22
C ARG A 5 25.04 -19.57 -18.20
N ILE A 6 26.00 -19.31 -19.09
CA ILE A 6 26.52 -20.32 -19.99
C ILE A 6 27.48 -21.25 -19.25
N SER A 7 27.47 -22.55 -19.59
CA SER A 7 28.41 -23.56 -19.04
C SER A 7 29.86 -23.24 -19.42
N PRO A 8 30.84 -23.66 -18.64
CA PRO A 8 32.28 -23.45 -18.94
C PRO A 8 32.66 -23.91 -20.36
N ASP A 9 32.16 -25.06 -20.79
CA ASP A 9 32.43 -25.62 -22.13
C ASP A 9 31.64 -24.94 -23.26
N GLY A 10 30.68 -24.06 -22.94
CA GLY A 10 29.83 -23.33 -23.85
C GLY A 10 28.69 -24.14 -24.49
N SER A 11 28.40 -25.33 -23.99
CA SER A 11 27.40 -26.22 -24.60
C SER A 11 25.97 -25.98 -24.10
N GLU A 12 25.80 -25.52 -22.87
CA GLU A 12 24.51 -25.39 -22.19
C GLU A 12 24.36 -24.01 -21.53
N ILE A 13 23.12 -23.59 -21.30
CA ILE A 13 22.77 -22.37 -20.57
C ILE A 13 21.79 -22.77 -19.45
N VAL A 14 22.07 -22.38 -18.20
CA VAL A 14 21.09 -22.37 -17.11
C VAL A 14 20.48 -20.99 -17.01
N PHE A 15 19.19 -20.96 -16.66
CA PHE A 15 18.44 -19.70 -16.50
C PHE A 15 17.28 -19.91 -15.56
N CYS A 16 16.73 -18.81 -15.01
CA CYS A 16 15.52 -18.82 -14.21
C CYS A 16 14.30 -18.44 -15.04
N TYR A 17 13.20 -19.16 -14.80
CA TYR A 17 11.90 -18.88 -15.39
C TYR A 17 10.80 -19.27 -14.42
N LYS A 18 9.92 -18.31 -14.08
CA LYS A 18 8.82 -18.49 -13.12
C LYS A 18 9.30 -19.07 -11.77
N GLY A 19 10.42 -18.59 -11.26
CA GLY A 19 10.97 -19.02 -9.96
C GLY A 19 11.70 -20.36 -9.95
N ASP A 20 11.79 -21.08 -11.08
CA ASP A 20 12.53 -22.33 -11.22
C ASP A 20 13.76 -22.19 -12.10
N ILE A 21 14.73 -23.08 -11.90
CA ILE A 21 15.94 -23.21 -12.71
C ILE A 21 15.69 -24.17 -13.87
N TYR A 22 16.02 -23.72 -15.07
CA TYR A 22 15.99 -24.50 -16.31
C TYR A 22 17.35 -24.58 -16.95
N LYS A 23 17.54 -25.60 -17.77
CA LYS A 23 18.73 -25.80 -18.60
C LYS A 23 18.32 -26.03 -20.05
N VAL A 24 19.05 -25.37 -20.99
CA VAL A 24 18.84 -25.50 -22.43
C VAL A 24 20.17 -25.60 -23.16
N PRO A 25 20.29 -26.35 -24.29
CA PRO A 25 21.46 -26.28 -25.14
C PRO A 25 21.74 -24.86 -25.63
N ALA A 26 22.99 -24.44 -25.66
CA ALA A 26 23.37 -23.08 -26.11
C ALA A 26 22.98 -22.80 -27.57
N GLN A 27 22.71 -23.84 -28.37
CA GLN A 27 22.20 -23.75 -29.73
C GLN A 27 20.68 -23.55 -29.81
N GLY A 28 19.97 -23.72 -28.70
CA GLY A 28 18.52 -23.72 -28.58
C GLY A 28 17.91 -25.12 -28.57
N GLY A 29 16.61 -25.21 -28.38
CA GLY A 29 15.81 -26.41 -28.30
C GLY A 29 15.01 -26.55 -27.02
N ALA A 30 14.66 -27.80 -26.66
CA ALA A 30 13.86 -28.07 -25.46
C ALA A 30 14.64 -27.77 -24.17
N ALA A 31 14.06 -26.98 -23.30
CA ALA A 31 14.59 -26.71 -21.97
C ALA A 31 14.14 -27.79 -20.98
N VAL A 32 15.05 -28.17 -20.08
CA VAL A 32 14.78 -29.10 -18.99
C VAL A 32 14.64 -28.33 -17.68
N GLN A 33 13.56 -28.52 -16.97
CA GLN A 33 13.34 -27.98 -15.63
C GLN A 33 14.19 -28.76 -14.62
N LEU A 34 15.04 -28.07 -13.85
CA LEU A 34 15.95 -28.70 -12.88
C LEU A 34 15.41 -28.61 -11.45
N THR A 35 14.57 -27.61 -11.14
CA THR A 35 13.93 -27.42 -9.83
C THR A 35 12.41 -27.42 -9.97
N THR A 36 11.70 -27.94 -8.95
CA THR A 36 10.23 -28.09 -8.96
C THR A 36 9.63 -27.81 -7.58
N GLN A 37 10.35 -27.12 -6.71
CA GLN A 37 9.86 -26.77 -5.37
C GLN A 37 8.92 -25.57 -5.45
N ALA A 38 7.98 -25.49 -4.52
CA ALA A 38 7.12 -24.30 -4.37
C ALA A 38 7.89 -23.13 -3.69
N SER A 39 9.08 -22.84 -4.18
CA SER A 39 10.00 -21.81 -3.71
C SER A 39 10.52 -21.03 -4.90
N TYR A 40 11.17 -19.90 -4.63
CA TYR A 40 11.81 -19.12 -5.66
C TYR A 40 13.30 -19.44 -5.71
N GLU A 41 13.79 -19.86 -6.87
CA GLU A 41 15.18 -20.12 -7.15
C GLU A 41 15.78 -19.02 -8.04
N ALA A 42 17.00 -18.57 -7.71
CA ALA A 42 17.67 -17.47 -8.40
C ALA A 42 19.19 -17.64 -8.48
N ASN A 43 19.81 -16.86 -9.34
CA ASN A 43 21.26 -16.70 -9.47
C ASN A 43 22.03 -18.03 -9.60
N PRO A 44 21.68 -18.93 -10.55
CA PRO A 44 22.43 -20.16 -10.74
C PRO A 44 23.86 -19.86 -11.21
N VAL A 45 24.85 -20.56 -10.66
CA VAL A 45 26.25 -20.48 -11.06
C VAL A 45 26.83 -21.88 -11.29
N TRP A 46 27.59 -22.03 -12.37
CA TRP A 46 28.24 -23.29 -12.74
C TRP A 46 29.52 -23.56 -11.93
N SER A 47 29.75 -24.79 -11.55
CA SER A 47 31.10 -25.22 -11.12
C SER A 47 32.09 -25.19 -12.29
N PRO A 48 33.40 -24.97 -12.05
CA PRO A 48 34.40 -24.90 -13.12
C PRO A 48 34.47 -26.13 -14.03
N ASP A 49 34.14 -27.31 -13.51
CA ASP A 49 34.09 -28.57 -14.26
C ASP A 49 32.75 -28.82 -14.97
N GLY A 50 31.79 -27.88 -14.85
CA GLY A 50 30.46 -28.00 -15.44
C GLY A 50 29.53 -29.06 -14.87
N LYS A 51 29.90 -29.71 -13.72
CA LYS A 51 29.13 -30.83 -13.20
C LYS A 51 28.12 -30.46 -12.09
N GLN A 52 28.24 -29.28 -11.53
CA GLN A 52 27.36 -28.80 -10.46
C GLN A 52 26.85 -27.37 -10.74
N ILE A 53 25.71 -27.08 -10.17
CA ILE A 53 25.10 -25.74 -10.16
C ILE A 53 24.84 -25.37 -8.69
N ALA A 54 25.36 -24.20 -8.27
CA ALA A 54 24.99 -23.59 -7.01
C ALA A 54 23.96 -22.48 -7.30
N PHE A 55 23.00 -22.29 -6.41
CA PHE A 55 21.92 -21.32 -6.59
C PHE A 55 21.35 -20.85 -5.25
N ALA A 56 20.64 -19.72 -5.24
CA ALA A 56 19.87 -19.25 -4.10
C ALA A 56 18.44 -19.81 -4.14
N SER A 57 17.88 -20.16 -2.98
CA SER A 57 16.50 -20.59 -2.85
C SER A 57 15.89 -20.14 -1.51
N ASP A 58 14.66 -19.66 -1.53
CA ASP A 58 13.92 -19.21 -0.32
C ASP A 58 13.07 -20.32 0.34
N ARG A 59 13.26 -21.60 -0.05
CA ARG A 59 12.50 -22.77 0.45
C ARG A 59 12.53 -22.97 1.97
N ASN A 60 13.42 -22.28 2.67
CA ASN A 60 13.54 -22.31 4.12
C ASN A 60 13.20 -20.97 4.80
N GLY A 61 12.56 -20.02 4.07
CA GLY A 61 12.03 -18.77 4.59
C GLY A 61 12.86 -17.53 4.23
N ASN A 62 14.12 -17.70 3.84
CA ASN A 62 14.99 -16.69 3.25
C ASN A 62 15.89 -17.35 2.20
N PHE A 63 16.60 -16.56 1.39
CA PHE A 63 17.52 -17.09 0.40
C PHE A 63 18.74 -17.71 1.06
N ASP A 64 18.88 -19.01 0.92
CA ASP A 64 20.07 -19.79 1.28
C ASP A 64 20.74 -20.35 0.02
N LEU A 65 22.03 -20.73 0.15
CA LEU A 65 22.73 -21.41 -0.91
C LEU A 65 22.38 -22.90 -0.96
N PHE A 66 22.09 -23.35 -2.15
CA PHE A 66 21.94 -24.77 -2.50
C PHE A 66 22.92 -25.17 -3.60
N ILE A 67 23.21 -26.44 -3.67
CA ILE A 67 24.02 -27.05 -4.74
C ILE A 67 23.38 -28.32 -5.23
N MET A 68 23.38 -28.56 -6.54
CA MET A 68 22.86 -29.77 -7.18
C MET A 68 23.75 -30.21 -8.35
N PRO A 69 23.63 -31.49 -8.82
CA PRO A 69 24.22 -31.89 -10.08
C PRO A 69 23.71 -31.07 -11.26
N ALA A 70 24.55 -30.85 -12.27
CA ALA A 70 24.17 -30.05 -13.46
C ALA A 70 23.04 -30.67 -14.29
N ASP A 71 22.79 -31.97 -14.17
CA ASP A 71 21.68 -32.66 -14.83
C ASP A 71 20.41 -32.75 -13.96
N GLY A 72 20.37 -31.97 -12.86
CA GLY A 72 19.27 -31.99 -11.90
C GLY A 72 19.42 -33.05 -10.82
N GLY A 73 18.43 -33.20 -9.98
CA GLY A 73 18.41 -34.13 -8.85
C GLY A 73 18.23 -33.39 -7.51
N ILE A 74 18.56 -34.10 -6.41
CA ILE A 74 18.34 -33.54 -5.06
C ILE A 74 19.34 -32.43 -4.78
N ALA A 75 18.82 -31.22 -4.58
CA ALA A 75 19.61 -30.09 -4.14
C ALA A 75 19.92 -30.16 -2.64
N ARG A 76 21.18 -29.89 -2.28
CA ARG A 76 21.65 -29.87 -0.89
C ARG A 76 21.90 -28.45 -0.43
N ARG A 77 21.35 -28.07 0.73
CA ARG A 77 21.57 -26.78 1.37
C ARG A 77 23.00 -26.67 1.87
N LEU A 78 23.67 -25.55 1.58
CA LEU A 78 25.05 -25.26 1.99
C LEU A 78 25.12 -24.30 3.18
N THR A 79 24.20 -23.34 3.27
CA THR A 79 24.20 -22.28 4.28
C THR A 79 22.88 -22.25 5.07
N PHE A 80 22.89 -21.62 6.26
CA PHE A 80 21.79 -21.72 7.23
C PHE A 80 21.57 -20.41 8.01
N HIS A 81 22.07 -19.30 7.52
CA HIS A 81 21.91 -18.00 8.20
C HIS A 81 20.53 -17.39 7.90
N SER A 82 20.07 -16.51 8.79
CA SER A 82 18.79 -15.79 8.60
C SER A 82 18.86 -14.62 7.61
N ALA A 83 20.07 -14.16 7.25
CA ALA A 83 20.26 -13.21 6.17
C ALA A 83 20.17 -13.90 4.81
N SER A 84 19.70 -13.19 3.78
CA SER A 84 19.71 -13.70 2.41
C SER A 84 21.13 -13.83 1.88
N GLU A 85 21.43 -14.95 1.25
CA GLU A 85 22.72 -15.35 0.74
C GLU A 85 22.63 -15.60 -0.77
N ILE A 86 23.36 -14.82 -1.57
CA ILE A 86 23.27 -14.83 -3.04
C ILE A 86 24.59 -15.31 -3.65
N PRO A 87 24.63 -16.44 -4.38
CA PRO A 87 25.86 -16.95 -4.97
C PRO A 87 26.40 -16.06 -6.08
N SER A 88 27.71 -15.96 -6.16
CA SER A 88 28.42 -15.20 -7.17
C SER A 88 29.26 -16.08 -8.10
N ALA A 89 30.08 -16.98 -7.54
CA ALA A 89 30.99 -17.82 -8.30
C ALA A 89 31.45 -19.03 -7.49
N PHE A 90 31.97 -20.05 -8.16
CA PHE A 90 32.87 -21.05 -7.54
C PHE A 90 34.30 -20.52 -7.53
N THR A 91 35.11 -21.00 -6.58
CA THR A 91 36.57 -20.87 -6.71
C THR A 91 37.07 -21.70 -7.90
N PRO A 92 38.19 -21.29 -8.57
CA PRO A 92 38.70 -22.02 -9.74
C PRO A 92 39.06 -23.51 -9.49
N ASP A 93 39.36 -23.88 -8.24
CA ASP A 93 39.60 -25.28 -7.83
C ASP A 93 38.30 -26.04 -7.53
N GLY A 94 37.14 -25.39 -7.65
CA GLY A 94 35.82 -25.99 -7.43
C GLY A 94 35.48 -26.36 -5.99
N LYS A 95 36.30 -25.93 -4.99
CA LYS A 95 36.10 -26.35 -3.59
C LYS A 95 35.17 -25.49 -2.79
N PHE A 96 34.95 -24.22 -3.17
CA PHE A 96 34.11 -23.28 -2.46
C PHE A 96 33.16 -22.59 -3.42
N VAL A 97 32.00 -22.17 -2.87
CA VAL A 97 31.08 -21.21 -3.50
C VAL A 97 31.22 -19.89 -2.78
N LEU A 98 31.45 -18.80 -3.54
CA LEU A 98 31.43 -17.43 -3.05
C LEU A 98 30.01 -16.88 -3.13
N PHE A 99 29.63 -16.09 -2.13
CA PHE A 99 28.31 -15.48 -2.05
C PHE A 99 28.35 -14.16 -1.29
N SER A 100 27.38 -13.28 -1.57
CA SER A 100 27.19 -12.01 -0.88
C SER A 100 26.07 -12.12 0.14
N ALA A 101 26.27 -11.58 1.34
CA ALA A 101 25.29 -11.57 2.41
C ALA A 101 25.59 -10.48 3.45
N SER A 102 24.58 -10.04 4.22
CA SER A 102 24.72 -9.12 5.35
C SER A 102 24.69 -9.88 6.66
N ILE A 103 25.71 -10.70 6.93
CA ILE A 103 25.76 -11.60 8.10
C ILE A 103 26.23 -10.88 9.37
N GLN A 104 27.14 -9.91 9.22
CA GLN A 104 27.76 -9.20 10.35
C GLN A 104 26.96 -7.99 10.83
N ASP A 105 25.89 -7.63 10.12
CA ASP A 105 25.06 -6.46 10.45
C ASP A 105 23.69 -6.88 11.02
N PRO A 106 23.61 -7.42 12.24
CA PRO A 106 22.34 -7.78 12.84
C PRO A 106 21.46 -6.54 13.04
N ALA A 107 20.17 -6.65 12.74
CA ALA A 107 19.22 -5.54 12.74
C ALA A 107 19.15 -4.77 14.06
N ASN A 108 19.39 -5.44 15.20
CA ASN A 108 19.34 -4.83 16.54
C ASN A 108 20.59 -4.05 16.93
N SER A 109 21.66 -4.13 16.15
CA SER A 109 22.92 -3.39 16.41
C SER A 109 23.35 -2.49 15.26
N ALA A 110 22.63 -2.52 14.14
CA ALA A 110 22.94 -1.68 12.98
C ALA A 110 22.50 -0.23 13.23
N LEU A 111 23.43 0.70 13.07
CA LEU A 111 23.17 2.15 13.11
C LEU A 111 22.64 2.69 11.76
N PHE A 112 22.83 1.93 10.70
CA PHE A 112 22.38 2.24 9.34
C PHE A 112 21.43 1.13 8.83
N PRO A 113 20.67 1.35 7.74
CA PRO A 113 19.81 0.33 7.17
C PRO A 113 20.59 -0.97 6.90
N THR A 114 20.14 -2.06 7.52
CA THR A 114 20.67 -3.40 7.27
C THR A 114 20.40 -3.85 5.84
N GLY A 115 21.27 -4.70 5.27
CA GLY A 115 21.15 -5.20 3.91
C GLY A 115 21.59 -4.22 2.81
N ALA A 116 21.93 -2.97 3.17
CA ALA A 116 22.46 -2.01 2.21
C ALA A 116 23.91 -2.33 1.78
N MET A 117 24.69 -2.88 2.70
CA MET A 117 26.09 -3.24 2.50
C MET A 117 26.26 -4.73 2.77
N THR A 118 26.55 -5.49 1.73
CA THR A 118 26.82 -6.92 1.82
C THR A 118 28.31 -7.16 1.98
N GLU A 119 28.70 -8.23 2.68
CA GLU A 119 30.07 -8.75 2.69
C GLU A 119 30.17 -9.92 1.71
N LEU A 120 31.39 -10.26 1.31
CA LEU A 120 31.69 -11.44 0.52
C LEU A 120 32.15 -12.59 1.39
N TYR A 121 31.48 -13.72 1.25
CA TYR A 121 31.74 -14.96 1.97
C TYR A 121 32.04 -16.11 1.02
N LYS A 122 32.56 -17.23 1.57
CA LYS A 122 32.68 -18.50 0.88
C LYS A 122 32.25 -19.66 1.80
N VAL A 123 31.69 -20.69 1.22
CA VAL A 123 31.32 -21.94 1.89
C VAL A 123 31.87 -23.14 1.12
N PRO A 124 32.38 -24.18 1.79
CA PRO A 124 32.83 -25.39 1.09
C PRO A 124 31.68 -26.07 0.32
N VAL A 125 31.95 -26.56 -0.89
CA VAL A 125 30.95 -27.32 -1.66
C VAL A 125 30.50 -28.60 -0.94
N SER A 126 31.31 -29.13 -0.03
CA SER A 126 30.92 -30.24 0.86
C SER A 126 29.99 -29.85 2.00
N GLY A 127 29.73 -28.53 2.17
CA GLY A 127 29.12 -27.94 3.36
C GLY A 127 30.13 -27.73 4.48
N GLY A 128 29.76 -26.98 5.50
CA GLY A 128 30.60 -26.67 6.63
C GLY A 128 30.55 -25.19 7.00
N ARG A 129 31.64 -24.74 7.64
CA ARG A 129 31.71 -23.34 8.15
C ARG A 129 31.84 -22.33 7.00
N THR A 130 31.03 -21.32 7.04
CA THR A 130 31.17 -20.11 6.21
C THR A 130 32.36 -19.25 6.69
N GLU A 131 33.14 -18.74 5.74
CA GLU A 131 34.28 -17.86 5.99
C GLU A 131 34.11 -16.55 5.25
N GLN A 132 34.36 -15.42 5.91
CA GLN A 132 34.40 -14.12 5.23
C GLN A 132 35.64 -13.99 4.36
N VAL A 133 35.43 -13.53 3.12
CA VAL A 133 36.50 -13.27 2.15
C VAL A 133 36.85 -11.79 2.15
N LEU A 134 35.83 -10.91 2.09
CA LEU A 134 35.97 -9.46 2.13
C LEU A 134 34.87 -8.85 3.01
N ALA A 135 35.21 -7.86 3.83
CA ALA A 135 34.26 -6.99 4.49
C ALA A 135 33.69 -5.92 3.56
N THR A 136 34.33 -5.69 2.42
CA THR A 136 33.89 -4.75 1.39
C THR A 136 32.77 -5.38 0.56
N PRO A 137 31.69 -4.65 0.24
CA PRO A 137 30.66 -5.13 -0.65
C PRO A 137 31.22 -5.51 -2.01
N ALA A 138 31.13 -6.77 -2.36
CA ALA A 138 31.61 -7.33 -3.61
C ALA A 138 30.58 -8.33 -4.16
N GLU A 139 30.00 -7.98 -5.31
CA GLU A 139 28.96 -8.78 -5.98
C GLU A 139 29.44 -9.19 -7.38
N TRP A 140 28.84 -10.23 -7.96
CA TRP A 140 29.17 -10.68 -9.31
C TRP A 140 30.67 -10.98 -9.52
N VAL A 141 31.22 -11.77 -8.63
CA VAL A 141 32.62 -12.14 -8.65
C VAL A 141 32.94 -13.01 -9.87
N CYS A 142 34.06 -12.71 -10.54
CA CYS A 142 34.61 -13.53 -11.61
C CYS A 142 36.14 -13.69 -11.42
N PHE A 143 36.61 -14.90 -11.19
CA PHE A 143 38.03 -15.20 -11.04
C PHE A 143 38.78 -15.19 -12.38
N ASP A 144 40.06 -14.82 -12.34
CA ASP A 144 40.97 -15.18 -13.39
C ASP A 144 41.30 -16.70 -13.35
N LYS A 145 41.85 -17.25 -14.39
CA LYS A 145 42.19 -18.70 -14.46
C LYS A 145 43.18 -19.15 -13.40
N SER A 146 43.97 -18.23 -12.86
CA SER A 146 44.99 -18.56 -11.84
C SER A 146 44.41 -18.59 -10.41
N GLY A 147 43.22 -18.00 -10.21
CA GLY A 147 42.63 -17.76 -8.91
C GLY A 147 43.34 -16.73 -8.03
N LYS A 148 44.35 -16.03 -8.60
CA LYS A 148 45.07 -14.97 -7.87
C LYS A 148 44.34 -13.64 -7.86
N ASN A 149 43.52 -13.41 -8.85
CA ASN A 149 42.71 -12.20 -8.94
C ASN A 149 41.26 -12.54 -9.21
N PHE A 150 40.37 -11.65 -8.79
CA PHE A 150 38.99 -11.65 -9.28
C PHE A 150 38.48 -10.24 -9.54
N LEU A 151 37.58 -10.14 -10.51
CA LEU A 151 36.77 -8.97 -10.77
C LEU A 151 35.51 -9.01 -9.88
N TYR A 152 35.01 -7.84 -9.51
CA TYR A 152 33.73 -7.70 -8.85
C TYR A 152 33.11 -6.37 -9.16
N GLN A 153 31.80 -6.26 -9.03
CA GLN A 153 31.11 -4.95 -8.94
C GLN A 153 30.97 -4.59 -7.45
N ASP A 154 31.17 -3.31 -7.13
CA ASP A 154 30.97 -2.82 -5.79
C ASP A 154 29.48 -2.46 -5.51
N ARG A 155 29.19 -2.20 -4.24
CA ARG A 155 27.94 -1.63 -3.79
C ARG A 155 28.25 -0.53 -2.79
N LYS A 156 27.88 0.71 -3.13
CA LYS A 156 28.22 1.90 -2.35
C LYS A 156 27.05 2.45 -1.54
N GLY A 157 25.84 1.94 -1.74
CA GLY A 157 24.65 2.44 -1.08
C GLY A 157 23.40 1.66 -1.41
N PHE A 158 22.27 2.20 -0.94
CA PHE A 158 20.96 1.64 -1.18
C PHE A 158 20.36 2.20 -2.47
N GLU A 159 20.56 1.51 -3.57
CA GLU A 159 20.03 1.91 -4.86
C GLU A 159 19.39 0.72 -5.56
N ASP A 160 18.23 0.97 -6.19
CA ASP A 160 17.54 -0.03 -6.98
C ASP A 160 18.37 -0.37 -8.23
N GLU A 161 18.67 -1.65 -8.42
CA GLU A 161 19.50 -2.11 -9.54
C GLU A 161 18.83 -1.99 -10.90
N TRP A 162 17.51 -1.80 -10.93
CA TRP A 162 16.73 -1.62 -12.16
C TRP A 162 16.74 -0.18 -12.66
N ARG A 163 17.21 0.77 -11.83
CA ARG A 163 17.27 2.19 -12.18
C ARG A 163 18.19 2.43 -13.39
N LYS A 164 17.65 3.16 -14.37
CA LYS A 164 18.36 3.54 -15.60
C LYS A 164 18.97 4.93 -15.48
N HIS A 165 20.08 5.15 -16.19
CA HIS A 165 20.79 6.43 -16.26
C HIS A 165 21.19 7.02 -14.90
N HIS A 166 21.45 6.14 -13.94
CA HIS A 166 21.90 6.57 -12.64
C HIS A 166 23.31 7.16 -12.69
N THR A 167 23.46 8.40 -12.24
CA THR A 167 24.72 9.15 -12.24
C THR A 167 24.95 9.80 -10.89
N SER A 168 25.25 9.03 -9.87
CA SER A 168 25.53 9.55 -8.53
C SER A 168 26.83 8.96 -7.98
N SER A 169 27.23 9.41 -6.79
CA SER A 169 28.41 8.89 -6.08
C SER A 169 28.30 7.44 -5.63
N ILE A 170 27.08 6.86 -5.70
CA ILE A 170 26.83 5.46 -5.28
C ILE A 170 26.65 4.50 -6.47
N THR A 171 26.89 4.97 -7.71
CA THR A 171 26.92 4.09 -8.89
C THR A 171 28.01 3.03 -8.76
N ARG A 172 27.72 1.84 -9.26
CA ARG A 172 28.62 0.71 -9.20
C ARG A 172 29.75 0.85 -10.21
N ASP A 173 30.94 0.42 -9.78
CA ASP A 173 32.14 0.32 -10.62
C ASP A 173 32.62 -1.13 -10.66
N ILE A 174 33.46 -1.43 -11.67
CA ILE A 174 34.18 -2.70 -11.76
C ILE A 174 35.53 -2.56 -11.07
N TRP A 175 35.79 -3.47 -10.16
CA TRP A 175 37.02 -3.54 -9.37
C TRP A 175 37.77 -4.85 -9.62
N LEU A 176 39.08 -4.76 -9.51
CA LEU A 176 40.01 -5.89 -9.48
C LEU A 176 40.51 -6.07 -8.04
N TYR A 177 40.44 -7.27 -7.53
CA TYR A 177 41.02 -7.67 -6.25
C TYR A 177 42.15 -8.69 -6.45
N ASP A 178 43.31 -8.39 -5.89
CA ASP A 178 44.48 -9.30 -5.86
C ASP A 178 44.45 -10.06 -4.52
N THR A 179 44.19 -11.37 -4.57
CA THR A 179 44.05 -12.24 -3.38
C THR A 179 45.34 -12.44 -2.61
N GLN A 180 46.51 -12.16 -3.21
CA GLN A 180 47.82 -12.33 -2.57
C GLN A 180 48.23 -11.09 -1.80
N THR A 181 47.96 -9.91 -2.35
CA THR A 181 48.37 -8.63 -1.78
C THR A 181 47.25 -7.92 -1.02
N GLY A 182 46.00 -8.34 -1.20
CA GLY A 182 44.82 -7.66 -0.65
C GLY A 182 44.51 -6.32 -1.32
N LYS A 183 45.13 -6.03 -2.47
CA LYS A 183 44.94 -4.76 -3.17
C LYS A 183 43.67 -4.73 -3.99
N HIS A 184 42.90 -3.65 -3.83
CA HIS A 184 41.75 -3.29 -4.66
C HIS A 184 42.16 -2.24 -5.72
N THR A 185 41.71 -2.41 -6.93
CA THR A 185 41.97 -1.45 -8.04
C THR A 185 40.66 -1.17 -8.76
N ASN A 186 40.19 0.08 -8.77
CA ASN A 186 39.02 0.49 -9.54
C ASN A 186 39.37 0.59 -10.99
N LEU A 187 38.67 -0.15 -11.87
CA LEU A 187 38.93 -0.22 -13.28
C LEU A 187 38.09 0.73 -14.12
N THR A 188 36.91 1.13 -13.63
CA THR A 188 35.96 1.93 -14.44
C THR A 188 35.77 3.36 -13.93
N ASN A 189 35.78 3.63 -12.65
CA ASN A 189 35.78 4.94 -11.96
C ASN A 189 35.12 6.08 -12.76
N ARG A 190 33.80 5.94 -13.02
CA ARG A 190 33.04 6.97 -13.76
C ARG A 190 31.69 7.25 -13.04
N GLY A 191 31.06 8.38 -13.38
CA GLY A 191 29.75 8.75 -12.85
C GLY A 191 28.57 8.03 -13.54
N GLY A 192 28.57 6.69 -13.53
CA GLY A 192 27.48 5.90 -14.10
C GLY A 192 27.67 4.42 -13.81
N GLU A 193 26.63 3.62 -13.98
CA GLU A 193 26.61 2.20 -13.64
C GLU A 193 27.47 1.35 -14.58
N ASP A 194 28.38 0.54 -14.03
CA ASP A 194 29.13 -0.51 -14.70
C ASP A 194 28.96 -1.81 -13.88
N ARG A 195 28.54 -2.93 -14.52
CA ARG A 195 28.07 -4.14 -13.83
C ARG A 195 28.49 -5.44 -14.52
N ASN A 196 28.31 -6.56 -13.81
CA ASN A 196 28.50 -7.94 -14.30
C ASN A 196 29.83 -8.17 -15.05
N PRO A 197 30.98 -7.94 -14.41
CA PRO A 197 32.26 -8.15 -15.08
C PRO A 197 32.57 -9.62 -15.32
N VAL A 198 33.12 -9.97 -16.48
CA VAL A 198 33.60 -11.30 -16.79
C VAL A 198 34.96 -11.22 -17.53
N TYR A 199 35.88 -12.12 -17.17
CA TYR A 199 37.16 -12.26 -17.91
C TYR A 199 36.95 -12.97 -19.24
N ALA A 200 37.58 -12.47 -20.29
CA ALA A 200 37.74 -13.21 -21.51
C ALA A 200 38.75 -14.37 -21.32
N PRO A 201 38.71 -15.43 -22.17
CA PRO A 201 39.63 -16.55 -22.07
C PRO A 201 41.13 -16.19 -22.24
N ASP A 202 41.42 -15.03 -22.83
CA ASP A 202 42.78 -14.49 -22.97
C ASP A 202 43.41 -14.03 -21.64
N GLY A 203 42.56 -13.85 -20.59
CA GLY A 203 42.96 -13.42 -19.26
C GLY A 203 43.33 -11.93 -19.14
N THR A 204 43.20 -11.16 -20.20
CA THR A 204 43.54 -9.72 -20.26
C THR A 204 42.34 -8.84 -20.63
N SER A 205 41.40 -9.38 -21.39
CA SER A 205 40.19 -8.65 -21.77
C SER A 205 39.07 -8.84 -20.72
N VAL A 206 38.33 -7.78 -20.43
CA VAL A 206 37.18 -7.78 -19.52
C VAL A 206 35.94 -7.35 -20.29
N TYR A 207 34.88 -8.15 -20.23
CA TYR A 207 33.55 -7.76 -20.69
C TYR A 207 32.70 -7.36 -19.48
N PHE A 208 31.83 -6.37 -19.70
CA PHE A 208 30.94 -5.88 -18.63
C PHE A 208 29.71 -5.17 -19.20
N LEU A 209 28.69 -4.92 -18.40
CA LEU A 209 27.50 -4.17 -18.75
C LEU A 209 27.65 -2.70 -18.36
N SER A 210 27.29 -1.79 -19.26
CA SER A 210 27.38 -0.33 -19.05
C SER A 210 26.29 0.42 -19.78
N GLU A 211 25.86 1.57 -19.22
CA GLU A 211 24.96 2.54 -19.85
C GLU A 211 25.70 3.71 -20.51
N ARG A 212 26.95 3.51 -20.93
CA ARG A 212 27.75 4.54 -21.62
C ARG A 212 27.01 5.05 -22.85
N ASN A 213 27.30 6.28 -23.25
CA ASN A 213 26.75 6.91 -24.44
C ASN A 213 25.24 7.16 -24.41
N ASN A 214 24.67 7.40 -23.23
CA ASN A 214 23.24 7.70 -23.03
C ASN A 214 22.29 6.62 -23.59
N GLY A 215 22.76 5.37 -23.66
CA GLY A 215 21.98 4.23 -24.14
C GLY A 215 21.47 3.35 -23.01
N SER A 216 20.73 2.30 -23.38
CA SER A 216 20.47 1.18 -22.47
C SER A 216 21.73 0.45 -22.11
N PHE A 217 21.71 -0.37 -21.05
CA PHE A 217 22.80 -1.30 -20.79
C PHE A 217 23.12 -2.14 -21.99
N ASN A 218 24.41 -2.18 -22.36
CA ASN A 218 24.98 -2.97 -23.42
C ASN A 218 26.24 -3.64 -22.93
N VAL A 219 26.73 -4.65 -23.66
CA VAL A 219 28.02 -5.27 -23.39
C VAL A 219 29.12 -4.36 -23.94
N TYR A 220 30.09 -4.09 -23.09
CA TYR A 220 31.33 -3.36 -23.42
C TYR A 220 32.55 -4.21 -23.08
N ASN A 221 33.70 -3.83 -23.60
CA ASN A 221 34.97 -4.51 -23.37
C ASN A 221 36.09 -3.48 -23.20
N PHE A 222 37.08 -3.81 -22.34
CA PHE A 222 38.37 -3.15 -22.25
C PHE A 222 39.48 -4.18 -22.00
N ASP A 223 40.74 -3.78 -22.28
CA ASP A 223 41.93 -4.55 -21.89
C ASP A 223 42.43 -4.07 -20.51
N LEU A 224 42.83 -4.98 -19.64
CA LEU A 224 43.32 -4.67 -18.28
C LEU A 224 44.57 -3.75 -18.31
N ASN A 225 45.36 -3.79 -19.38
CA ASN A 225 46.51 -2.92 -19.56
C ASN A 225 46.12 -1.49 -20.04
N ALA A 226 44.90 -1.33 -20.54
CA ALA A 226 44.36 -0.07 -21.03
C ALA A 226 42.87 0.08 -20.68
N PRO A 227 42.47 0.10 -19.41
CA PRO A 227 41.05 0.05 -18.96
C PRO A 227 40.25 1.27 -19.38
N GLN A 228 40.89 2.35 -19.82
CA GLN A 228 40.24 3.56 -20.34
C GLN A 228 39.76 3.39 -21.79
N GLU A 229 40.30 2.42 -22.54
CA GLU A 229 39.95 2.17 -23.94
C GLU A 229 38.74 1.22 -24.04
N VAL A 230 37.56 1.74 -23.74
CA VAL A 230 36.31 0.96 -23.70
C VAL A 230 35.66 0.90 -25.09
N LYS A 231 35.31 -0.31 -25.54
CA LYS A 231 34.65 -0.57 -26.84
C LYS A 231 33.28 -1.17 -26.63
N ALA A 232 32.27 -0.70 -27.38
CA ALA A 232 30.92 -1.30 -27.37
C ALA A 232 30.93 -2.61 -28.19
N ILE A 233 30.38 -3.66 -27.62
CA ILE A 233 30.24 -4.98 -28.25
C ILE A 233 28.80 -5.17 -28.77
N THR A 234 27.81 -4.66 -28.04
CA THR A 234 26.40 -4.65 -28.45
C THR A 234 25.87 -3.22 -28.54
N THR A 235 24.77 -3.01 -29.28
CA THR A 235 24.18 -1.69 -29.52
C THR A 235 22.66 -1.73 -29.47
N PHE A 236 22.10 -2.45 -28.51
CA PHE A 236 20.65 -2.50 -28.27
C PHE A 236 20.14 -1.17 -27.72
N ARG A 237 18.89 -0.79 -28.03
CA ARG A 237 18.37 0.55 -27.71
C ARG A 237 17.14 0.53 -26.83
N THR A 238 16.27 -0.48 -26.95
CA THR A 238 14.94 -0.49 -26.34
C THR A 238 14.95 -1.01 -24.90
N HIS A 239 15.58 -2.15 -24.69
CA HIS A 239 15.67 -2.80 -23.38
C HIS A 239 17.14 -2.92 -22.93
N PRO A 240 17.40 -3.06 -21.64
CA PRO A 240 18.75 -3.31 -21.14
C PRO A 240 19.19 -4.75 -21.44
N VAL A 241 20.48 -4.93 -21.73
CA VAL A 241 21.15 -6.22 -21.64
C VAL A 241 21.39 -6.55 -20.17
N ARG A 242 21.12 -7.78 -19.75
CA ARG A 242 21.21 -8.24 -18.36
C ARG A 242 21.92 -9.60 -18.26
N PHE A 243 22.42 -9.93 -17.07
CA PHE A 243 22.94 -11.26 -16.71
C PHE A 243 24.07 -11.77 -17.62
N LEU A 244 25.12 -10.93 -17.80
CA LEU A 244 26.26 -11.28 -18.65
C LEU A 244 27.08 -12.44 -18.05
N SER A 245 27.39 -13.43 -18.86
CA SER A 245 28.30 -14.52 -18.58
C SER A 245 29.13 -14.90 -19.81
N ILE A 246 30.18 -15.71 -19.63
CA ILE A 246 31.08 -16.11 -20.71
C ILE A 246 31.55 -17.55 -20.52
N SER A 247 31.71 -18.29 -21.62
CA SER A 247 32.31 -19.62 -21.60
C SER A 247 33.83 -19.57 -21.72
N ASP A 248 34.51 -20.68 -21.45
CA ASP A 248 35.97 -20.83 -21.65
C ASP A 248 36.41 -20.69 -23.10
N LYS A 249 35.46 -20.76 -24.05
CA LYS A 249 35.69 -20.55 -25.47
C LYS A 249 35.48 -19.08 -25.90
N GLY A 250 35.00 -18.22 -24.96
CA GLY A 250 34.75 -16.80 -25.24
C GLY A 250 33.36 -16.49 -25.77
N THR A 251 32.46 -17.46 -25.79
CA THR A 251 31.03 -17.22 -26.11
C THR A 251 30.37 -16.47 -24.98
N LEU A 252 29.91 -15.25 -25.28
CA LEU A 252 29.11 -14.47 -24.35
C LEU A 252 27.69 -15.02 -24.29
N CYS A 253 27.07 -15.00 -23.09
CA CYS A 253 25.65 -15.24 -22.88
C CYS A 253 25.06 -14.12 -22.05
N TYR A 254 23.88 -13.67 -22.42
CA TYR A 254 23.14 -12.61 -21.70
C TYR A 254 21.65 -12.65 -22.06
N THR A 255 20.84 -11.89 -21.34
CA THR A 255 19.43 -11.68 -21.70
C THR A 255 19.21 -10.30 -22.31
N TYR A 256 18.31 -10.23 -23.26
CA TYR A 256 17.78 -9.01 -23.82
C TYR A 256 16.30 -9.20 -24.13
N ASP A 257 15.46 -8.25 -23.70
CA ASP A 257 14.02 -8.31 -23.89
C ASP A 257 13.36 -9.63 -23.39
N GLY A 258 13.84 -10.14 -22.24
CA GLY A 258 13.36 -11.38 -21.63
C GLY A 258 13.79 -12.68 -22.34
N GLU A 259 14.63 -12.58 -23.39
CA GLU A 259 15.08 -13.70 -24.21
C GLU A 259 16.57 -13.95 -24.03
N LEU A 260 17.00 -15.20 -24.22
CA LEU A 260 18.41 -15.59 -24.17
C LEU A 260 19.13 -15.27 -25.47
N TYR A 261 20.37 -14.79 -25.35
CA TYR A 261 21.28 -14.53 -26.46
C TYR A 261 22.63 -15.15 -26.22
N THR A 262 23.25 -15.66 -27.27
CA THR A 262 24.68 -15.99 -27.32
C THR A 262 25.39 -15.15 -28.35
N GLN A 263 26.68 -14.90 -28.13
CA GLN A 263 27.51 -14.15 -29.06
C GLN A 263 28.92 -14.71 -29.05
N GLU A 264 29.32 -15.31 -30.15
CA GLU A 264 30.70 -15.75 -30.39
C GLU A 264 31.63 -14.54 -30.53
N PRO A 265 32.93 -14.69 -30.24
CA PRO A 265 33.93 -13.62 -30.47
C PRO A 265 33.82 -13.02 -31.88
N ASN A 266 33.70 -11.70 -31.97
CA ASN A 266 33.58 -10.96 -33.22
C ASN A 266 32.33 -11.28 -34.07
N ALA A 267 31.36 -12.02 -33.56
CA ALA A 267 30.09 -12.31 -34.25
C ALA A 267 28.98 -11.35 -33.83
N ARG A 268 27.87 -11.40 -34.52
CA ARG A 268 26.65 -10.69 -34.11
C ARG A 268 25.89 -11.49 -33.01
N PRO A 269 25.14 -10.83 -32.15
CA PRO A 269 24.23 -11.48 -31.23
C PRO A 269 23.28 -12.47 -31.92
N LYS A 270 23.12 -13.67 -31.35
CA LYS A 270 22.22 -14.68 -31.85
C LYS A 270 21.22 -15.01 -30.74
N LYS A 271 19.91 -14.87 -31.03
CA LYS A 271 18.83 -15.30 -30.10
C LYS A 271 18.83 -16.83 -30.00
N VAL A 272 18.74 -17.34 -28.78
CA VAL A 272 18.56 -18.75 -28.48
C VAL A 272 17.08 -19.06 -28.45
N SER A 273 16.62 -19.96 -29.33
CA SER A 273 15.22 -20.43 -29.29
C SER A 273 15.06 -21.44 -28.15
N VAL A 274 14.19 -21.12 -27.21
CA VAL A 274 13.93 -21.97 -26.02
C VAL A 274 12.52 -22.52 -26.10
N ASP A 275 12.39 -23.86 -26.16
CA ASP A 275 11.12 -24.53 -26.14
C ASP A 275 10.82 -24.97 -24.69
N LEU A 276 9.92 -24.25 -24.02
CA LEU A 276 9.46 -24.56 -22.66
C LEU A 276 8.20 -25.43 -22.75
N VAL A 277 8.26 -26.65 -22.24
CA VAL A 277 7.11 -27.54 -22.11
C VAL A 277 6.67 -27.53 -20.65
N ARG A 278 5.53 -26.94 -20.36
CA ARG A 278 4.92 -26.89 -19.02
C ARG A 278 3.46 -27.25 -19.09
N ASP A 279 2.97 -27.95 -18.08
CA ASP A 279 1.55 -28.13 -17.80
C ASP A 279 1.13 -27.06 -16.79
N ASP A 280 0.87 -25.84 -17.32
CA ASP A 280 0.50 -24.69 -16.48
C ASP A 280 -1.01 -24.76 -16.17
N GLU A 281 -1.38 -25.06 -14.93
CA GLU A 281 -2.72 -24.87 -14.43
C GLU A 281 -3.06 -23.37 -14.33
N LYS A 282 -4.37 -23.04 -14.39
CA LYS A 282 -4.80 -21.70 -14.00
C LYS A 282 -4.42 -21.44 -12.55
N GLU A 283 -3.78 -20.32 -12.30
CA GLU A 283 -3.36 -19.89 -10.96
C GLU A 283 -4.54 -19.44 -10.10
N MET A 284 -5.42 -20.39 -9.74
CA MET A 284 -6.52 -20.15 -8.83
C MET A 284 -6.10 -20.40 -7.39
N ALA A 285 -6.11 -19.38 -6.55
CA ALA A 285 -5.84 -19.50 -5.13
C ALA A 285 -7.14 -19.47 -4.31
N ALA A 286 -7.30 -20.41 -3.37
CA ALA A 286 -8.28 -20.35 -2.32
C ALA A 286 -7.64 -19.70 -1.09
N LEU A 287 -8.00 -18.47 -0.79
CA LEU A 287 -7.40 -17.66 0.27
C LEU A 287 -8.38 -17.47 1.42
N ARG A 288 -7.83 -17.42 2.65
CA ARG A 288 -8.59 -17.15 3.86
C ARG A 288 -7.86 -16.14 4.72
N PHE A 289 -8.56 -15.07 5.11
CA PHE A 289 -8.02 -14.01 5.93
C PHE A 289 -8.87 -13.81 7.18
N SER A 290 -8.22 -13.67 8.34
CA SER A 290 -8.82 -13.28 9.62
C SER A 290 -8.31 -11.90 10.08
N GLN A 291 -7.46 -11.27 9.28
CA GLN A 291 -6.87 -9.94 9.50
C GLN A 291 -6.50 -9.31 8.14
N GLY A 292 -6.02 -8.08 8.15
CA GLY A 292 -5.58 -7.39 6.93
C GLY A 292 -6.62 -6.46 6.33
N ALA A 293 -7.67 -6.09 7.08
CA ALA A 293 -8.63 -5.08 6.62
C ALA A 293 -7.95 -3.73 6.40
N THR A 294 -8.16 -3.13 5.22
CA THR A 294 -7.58 -1.84 4.83
C THR A 294 -8.56 -0.67 4.90
N SER A 295 -9.85 -0.95 4.92
CA SER A 295 -10.93 0.01 5.09
C SER A 295 -12.08 -0.70 5.80
N ALA A 296 -12.79 -0.01 6.69
CA ALA A 296 -13.94 -0.58 7.36
C ALA A 296 -15.00 0.48 7.69
N SER A 297 -16.26 0.06 7.75
CA SER A 297 -17.42 0.88 8.09
C SER A 297 -18.40 0.07 8.93
N VAL A 298 -18.98 0.70 9.94
CA VAL A 298 -20.00 0.08 10.81
C VAL A 298 -21.38 0.41 10.28
N SER A 299 -22.31 -0.56 10.29
CA SER A 299 -23.72 -0.29 9.99
C SER A 299 -24.30 0.65 11.05
N PRO A 300 -25.23 1.55 10.70
CA PRO A 300 -25.85 2.48 11.64
C PRO A 300 -26.45 1.82 12.88
N ASP A 301 -26.97 0.59 12.77
CA ASP A 301 -27.51 -0.19 13.89
C ASP A 301 -26.46 -0.94 14.74
N GLY A 302 -25.17 -0.88 14.34
CA GLY A 302 -24.05 -1.52 15.02
C GLY A 302 -24.00 -3.04 14.95
N LYS A 303 -24.74 -3.67 14.01
CA LYS A 303 -24.82 -5.14 13.91
C LYS A 303 -23.91 -5.74 12.86
N GLN A 304 -23.37 -4.92 11.97
CA GLN A 304 -22.55 -5.34 10.84
C GLN A 304 -21.32 -4.44 10.70
N VAL A 305 -20.21 -5.01 10.24
CA VAL A 305 -19.03 -4.28 9.82
C VAL A 305 -18.73 -4.67 8.37
N ALA A 306 -18.74 -3.70 7.48
CA ALA A 306 -18.21 -3.85 6.13
C ALA A 306 -16.73 -3.51 6.12
N PHE A 307 -15.92 -4.28 5.41
CA PHE A 307 -14.47 -4.08 5.35
C PHE A 307 -13.90 -4.60 4.03
N ILE A 308 -12.68 -4.18 3.72
CA ILE A 308 -11.96 -4.56 2.51
C ILE A 308 -10.72 -5.35 2.91
N VAL A 309 -10.59 -6.55 2.34
CA VAL A 309 -9.38 -7.38 2.46
C VAL A 309 -8.92 -7.75 1.06
N ARG A 310 -7.62 -7.54 0.78
CA ARG A 310 -6.99 -7.84 -0.51
C ARG A 310 -7.79 -7.32 -1.73
N GLY A 311 -8.40 -6.16 -1.60
CA GLY A 311 -9.13 -5.53 -2.68
C GLY A 311 -10.62 -5.84 -2.75
N ASP A 312 -11.12 -6.90 -2.10
CA ASP A 312 -12.54 -7.25 -2.11
C ASP A 312 -13.30 -6.78 -0.87
N VAL A 313 -14.57 -6.44 -1.06
CA VAL A 313 -15.50 -6.02 -0.01
C VAL A 313 -16.13 -7.23 0.66
N PHE A 314 -16.09 -7.24 2.00
CA PHE A 314 -16.73 -8.22 2.86
C PHE A 314 -17.62 -7.55 3.89
N VAL A 315 -18.59 -8.29 4.42
CA VAL A 315 -19.37 -7.87 5.59
C VAL A 315 -19.40 -9.00 6.63
N THR A 316 -19.13 -8.66 7.88
CA THR A 316 -19.24 -9.59 9.02
C THR A 316 -20.28 -9.12 10.02
N SER A 317 -20.88 -10.06 10.74
CA SER A 317 -21.73 -9.78 11.89
C SER A 317 -20.89 -9.40 13.11
N THR A 318 -21.33 -8.39 13.89
CA THR A 318 -20.66 -8.00 15.14
C THR A 318 -20.89 -8.97 16.29
N ASP A 319 -21.95 -9.78 16.20
CA ASP A 319 -22.33 -10.73 17.25
C ASP A 319 -21.98 -12.18 16.92
N TYR A 320 -21.95 -12.53 15.64
CA TYR A 320 -21.66 -13.86 15.11
C TYR A 320 -20.54 -13.76 14.08
N ALA A 321 -19.61 -14.67 14.05
CA ALA A 321 -18.49 -14.64 13.10
C ALA A 321 -18.89 -14.94 11.63
N THR A 322 -20.16 -14.77 11.26
CA THR A 322 -20.66 -14.99 9.91
C THR A 322 -20.16 -13.87 8.99
N THR A 323 -19.38 -14.24 8.01
CA THR A 323 -18.77 -13.30 7.04
C THR A 323 -19.24 -13.62 5.63
N LYS A 324 -19.56 -12.60 4.85
CA LYS A 324 -20.01 -12.69 3.46
C LYS A 324 -19.08 -11.88 2.56
N GLN A 325 -18.62 -12.51 1.48
CA GLN A 325 -17.96 -11.80 0.38
C GLN A 325 -19.04 -11.06 -0.46
N ILE A 326 -18.81 -9.78 -0.72
CA ILE A 326 -19.71 -8.92 -1.52
C ILE A 326 -19.19 -8.80 -2.94
N THR A 327 -17.90 -8.54 -3.11
CA THR A 327 -17.25 -8.45 -4.43
C THR A 327 -16.29 -9.60 -4.62
N ASN A 328 -16.09 -10.00 -5.87
CA ASN A 328 -15.11 -11.02 -6.27
C ASN A 328 -14.55 -10.62 -7.65
N THR A 329 -13.65 -9.67 -7.65
CA THR A 329 -13.05 -9.11 -8.87
C THR A 329 -11.53 -9.11 -8.77
N PRO A 330 -10.80 -9.20 -9.89
CA PRO A 330 -9.35 -9.06 -9.86
C PRO A 330 -8.89 -7.60 -9.61
N ALA A 331 -9.81 -6.63 -9.72
CA ALA A 331 -9.55 -5.22 -9.50
C ALA A 331 -9.63 -4.85 -8.00
N LYS A 332 -9.21 -3.65 -7.67
CA LYS A 332 -9.23 -3.15 -6.29
C LYS A 332 -10.52 -2.39 -5.99
N GLU A 333 -11.15 -2.71 -4.86
CA GLU A 333 -12.17 -1.92 -4.20
C GLU A 333 -11.56 -1.08 -3.05
N ALA A 334 -12.18 0.07 -2.76
CA ALA A 334 -11.77 0.99 -1.70
C ALA A 334 -12.95 1.77 -1.11
N SER A 335 -12.75 2.36 0.07
CA SER A 335 -13.64 3.38 0.65
C SER A 335 -15.08 2.89 0.85
N VAL A 336 -15.26 1.72 1.49
CA VAL A 336 -16.59 1.16 1.75
C VAL A 336 -17.35 1.97 2.83
N SER A 337 -18.65 2.21 2.60
CA SER A 337 -19.54 2.89 3.53
C SER A 337 -20.95 2.29 3.51
N PHE A 338 -21.63 2.27 4.66
CA PHE A 338 -23.04 1.89 4.76
C PHE A 338 -23.96 3.06 4.45
N ALA A 339 -25.08 2.77 3.79
CA ALA A 339 -26.22 3.66 3.75
C ALA A 339 -26.97 3.67 5.09
N PRO A 340 -27.77 4.71 5.39
CA PRO A 340 -28.57 4.77 6.62
C PRO A 340 -29.59 3.63 6.81
N ASP A 341 -29.89 2.87 5.75
CA ASP A 341 -30.84 1.76 5.74
C ASP A 341 -30.28 0.42 6.27
N ASN A 342 -28.99 0.34 6.62
CA ASN A 342 -28.25 -0.88 7.02
C ASN A 342 -28.24 -2.00 5.95
N ARG A 343 -28.76 -1.77 4.76
CA ARG A 343 -29.02 -2.77 3.70
C ARG A 343 -28.34 -2.45 2.39
N THR A 344 -27.73 -1.27 2.28
CA THR A 344 -27.01 -0.80 1.10
C THR A 344 -25.59 -0.41 1.48
N LEU A 345 -24.63 -0.85 0.69
CA LEU A 345 -23.24 -0.42 0.73
C LEU A 345 -22.95 0.46 -0.47
N VAL A 346 -22.00 1.36 -0.30
CA VAL A 346 -21.34 2.07 -1.41
C VAL A 346 -19.84 1.92 -1.26
N TYR A 347 -19.13 1.77 -2.37
CA TYR A 347 -17.68 1.64 -2.41
C TYR A 347 -17.15 2.11 -3.77
N ALA A 348 -15.86 2.40 -3.83
CA ALA A 348 -15.16 2.67 -5.07
C ALA A 348 -14.52 1.38 -5.62
N SER A 349 -14.54 1.18 -6.95
CA SER A 349 -13.92 0.04 -7.63
C SER A 349 -13.23 0.47 -8.91
N GLU A 350 -12.07 -0.12 -9.21
CA GLU A 350 -11.32 0.09 -10.45
C GLU A 350 -11.67 -0.91 -11.58
N ARG A 351 -12.65 -1.81 -11.38
CA ARG A 351 -12.98 -2.91 -12.30
C ARG A 351 -13.30 -2.48 -13.75
N THR A 352 -13.64 -1.22 -13.97
CA THR A 352 -13.86 -0.64 -15.30
C THR A 352 -12.66 0.17 -15.81
N GLY A 353 -11.54 0.07 -15.13
CA GLY A 353 -10.30 0.71 -15.51
C GLY A 353 -10.05 2.10 -14.93
N ASN A 354 -11.05 2.69 -14.27
CA ASN A 354 -10.98 3.91 -13.46
C ASN A 354 -11.77 3.71 -12.19
N TRP A 355 -11.43 4.45 -11.13
CA TRP A 355 -12.21 4.47 -9.90
C TRP A 355 -13.63 4.97 -10.16
N GLN A 356 -14.63 4.10 -9.96
CA GLN A 356 -16.04 4.40 -10.09
C GLN A 356 -16.79 3.98 -8.82
N LEU A 357 -17.94 4.61 -8.57
CA LEU A 357 -18.79 4.29 -7.42
C LEU A 357 -19.74 3.16 -7.76
N TYR A 358 -19.78 2.16 -6.90
CA TYR A 358 -20.69 1.03 -6.95
C TYR A 358 -21.53 0.97 -5.70
N THR A 359 -22.75 0.51 -5.82
CA THR A 359 -23.57 0.11 -4.67
C THR A 359 -23.83 -1.38 -4.70
N ALA A 360 -23.87 -1.98 -3.51
CA ALA A 360 -24.36 -3.34 -3.32
C ALA A 360 -25.54 -3.30 -2.34
N LYS A 361 -26.67 -3.90 -2.73
CA LYS A 361 -27.92 -3.84 -1.99
C LYS A 361 -28.48 -5.24 -1.77
N ILE A 362 -29.02 -5.51 -0.58
CA ILE A 362 -29.76 -6.72 -0.29
C ILE A 362 -31.09 -6.66 -1.05
N ALA A 363 -31.28 -7.56 -2.03
CA ALA A 363 -32.43 -7.55 -2.93
C ALA A 363 -33.74 -8.00 -2.25
N ARG A 364 -33.65 -9.00 -1.39
CA ARG A 364 -34.83 -9.62 -0.75
C ARG A 364 -35.21 -8.86 0.52
N LYS A 365 -36.48 -8.46 0.64
CA LYS A 365 -36.97 -7.65 1.76
C LYS A 365 -36.91 -8.38 3.11
N GLU A 366 -37.10 -9.70 3.09
CA GLU A 366 -37.06 -10.58 4.26
C GLU A 366 -35.67 -10.79 4.85
N GLU A 367 -34.62 -10.49 4.09
CA GLU A 367 -33.23 -10.65 4.51
C GLU A 367 -32.75 -9.37 5.22
N ALA A 368 -32.43 -9.45 6.50
CA ALA A 368 -32.17 -8.28 7.34
C ALA A 368 -30.75 -7.73 7.24
N ASN A 369 -29.75 -8.56 6.88
CA ASN A 369 -28.32 -8.20 6.92
C ASN A 369 -27.52 -8.91 5.82
N PHE A 370 -26.36 -8.35 5.47
CA PHE A 370 -25.48 -8.89 4.43
C PHE A 370 -24.91 -10.26 4.75
N PRO A 371 -24.43 -10.58 5.97
CA PRO A 371 -23.85 -11.88 6.27
C PRO A 371 -24.77 -13.06 5.94
N ASN A 372 -26.08 -12.87 6.03
CA ASN A 372 -27.10 -13.91 5.76
C ASN A 372 -27.86 -13.69 4.45
N ALA A 373 -27.55 -12.63 3.70
CA ALA A 373 -28.22 -12.34 2.43
C ALA A 373 -27.89 -13.40 1.37
N THR A 374 -28.91 -13.85 0.65
CA THR A 374 -28.76 -14.84 -0.43
C THR A 374 -28.68 -14.19 -1.82
N LEU A 375 -29.20 -12.96 -1.95
CA LEU A 375 -29.18 -12.20 -3.20
C LEU A 375 -28.75 -10.77 -2.93
N ILE A 376 -27.65 -10.37 -3.58
CA ILE A 376 -27.11 -9.01 -3.55
C ILE A 376 -27.10 -8.48 -4.97
N GLU A 377 -27.62 -7.27 -5.17
CA GLU A 377 -27.61 -6.56 -6.44
C GLU A 377 -26.56 -5.46 -6.40
N GLU A 378 -25.72 -5.40 -7.43
CA GLU A 378 -24.72 -4.35 -7.61
C GLU A 378 -25.10 -3.40 -8.75
N GLU A 379 -24.87 -2.11 -8.57
CA GLU A 379 -25.07 -1.08 -9.58
C GLU A 379 -23.89 -0.11 -9.61
N VAL A 380 -23.41 0.24 -10.82
CA VAL A 380 -22.50 1.37 -11.00
C VAL A 380 -23.29 2.68 -11.05
N LEU A 381 -22.94 3.65 -10.19
CA LEU A 381 -23.77 4.86 -10.05
C LEU A 381 -23.53 5.89 -11.15
N LEU A 382 -22.29 6.19 -11.48
CA LEU A 382 -21.89 7.26 -12.40
C LEU A 382 -20.76 6.77 -13.30
N PRO A 383 -21.03 5.89 -14.29
CA PRO A 383 -19.96 5.30 -15.10
C PRO A 383 -19.22 6.37 -15.93
N SER A 384 -17.89 6.36 -15.87
CA SER A 384 -17.02 7.25 -16.66
C SER A 384 -15.73 6.54 -17.03
N LYS A 385 -15.20 6.84 -18.21
CA LYS A 385 -13.90 6.35 -18.67
C LYS A 385 -12.75 7.32 -18.35
N THR A 386 -13.06 8.55 -18.02
CA THR A 386 -12.06 9.64 -17.87
C THR A 386 -12.00 10.22 -16.48
N VAL A 387 -13.09 10.14 -15.71
CA VAL A 387 -13.23 10.76 -14.38
C VAL A 387 -13.15 9.70 -13.30
N GLU A 388 -12.36 9.92 -12.27
CA GLU A 388 -12.23 9.06 -11.09
C GLU A 388 -13.12 9.54 -9.96
N ARG A 389 -13.75 8.60 -9.24
CA ARG A 389 -14.61 8.88 -8.09
C ARG A 389 -14.34 7.92 -6.95
N ALA A 390 -14.13 8.44 -5.75
CA ALA A 390 -13.81 7.66 -4.54
C ALA A 390 -14.35 8.34 -3.27
N TYR A 391 -14.15 7.69 -2.14
CA TYR A 391 -14.54 8.17 -0.79
C TYR A 391 -16.02 8.53 -0.65
N PRO A 392 -16.95 7.65 -1.03
CA PRO A 392 -18.36 7.97 -0.98
C PRO A 392 -18.92 7.99 0.46
N GLN A 393 -19.81 8.94 0.74
CA GLN A 393 -20.55 9.06 2.01
C GLN A 393 -21.99 9.46 1.74
N TYR A 394 -22.96 8.71 2.28
CA TYR A 394 -24.35 9.08 2.23
C TYR A 394 -24.64 10.32 3.09
N SER A 395 -25.59 11.14 2.65
CA SER A 395 -26.20 12.17 3.50
C SER A 395 -26.92 11.50 4.69
N PRO A 396 -27.10 12.20 5.82
CA PRO A 396 -27.78 11.66 7.00
C PRO A 396 -29.20 11.13 6.73
N ASP A 397 -29.91 11.72 5.75
CA ASP A 397 -31.24 11.30 5.31
C ASP A 397 -31.22 10.22 4.20
N GLY A 398 -30.03 9.86 3.71
CA GLY A 398 -29.85 8.84 2.67
C GLY A 398 -30.32 9.21 1.26
N LYS A 399 -30.65 10.49 0.99
CA LYS A 399 -31.14 10.92 -0.32
C LYS A 399 -30.03 11.34 -1.27
N GLU A 400 -28.89 11.73 -0.74
CA GLU A 400 -27.73 12.20 -1.48
C GLU A 400 -26.47 11.39 -1.15
N LEU A 401 -25.52 11.42 -2.06
CA LEU A 401 -24.21 10.78 -1.90
C LEU A 401 -23.11 11.80 -2.21
N ALA A 402 -22.28 12.11 -1.23
CA ALA A 402 -21.07 12.90 -1.44
C ALA A 402 -19.91 11.97 -1.85
N PHE A 403 -18.98 12.48 -2.64
CA PHE A 403 -17.79 11.77 -3.08
C PHE A 403 -16.71 12.74 -3.56
N ILE A 404 -15.48 12.26 -3.61
CA ILE A 404 -14.37 13.02 -4.19
C ILE A 404 -14.20 12.61 -5.66
N GLU A 405 -14.21 13.60 -6.56
CA GLU A 405 -13.95 13.46 -7.97
C GLU A 405 -12.55 13.96 -8.31
N ASP A 406 -11.83 13.21 -9.15
CA ASP A 406 -10.46 13.49 -9.58
C ASP A 406 -9.52 13.93 -8.43
N ARG A 407 -9.72 13.34 -7.24
CA ARG A 407 -8.92 13.45 -6.00
C ARG A 407 -9.01 14.77 -5.25
N ASN A 408 -9.58 15.81 -5.81
CA ASN A 408 -9.56 17.15 -5.21
C ASN A 408 -10.88 17.92 -5.24
N ARG A 409 -11.94 17.38 -5.86
CA ARG A 409 -13.25 18.02 -5.93
C ARG A 409 -14.27 17.28 -5.09
N LEU A 410 -14.88 17.94 -4.14
CA LEU A 410 -16.03 17.39 -3.43
C LEU A 410 -17.30 17.61 -4.27
N MET A 411 -17.99 16.52 -4.57
CA MET A 411 -19.18 16.46 -5.40
C MET A 411 -20.32 15.81 -4.63
N VAL A 412 -21.56 16.10 -5.00
CA VAL A 412 -22.75 15.46 -4.44
C VAL A 412 -23.67 14.98 -5.55
N LEU A 413 -24.11 13.73 -5.46
CA LEU A 413 -25.09 13.08 -6.30
C LEU A 413 -26.46 13.04 -5.61
N ASP A 414 -27.49 13.59 -6.20
CA ASP A 414 -28.89 13.30 -5.84
C ASP A 414 -29.25 11.91 -6.36
N LEU A 415 -29.55 10.98 -5.46
CA LEU A 415 -29.77 9.57 -5.80
C LEU A 415 -31.05 9.33 -6.60
N LYS A 416 -32.06 10.19 -6.45
CA LYS A 416 -33.32 10.10 -7.15
C LYS A 416 -33.25 10.67 -8.57
N THR A 417 -32.68 11.87 -8.71
CA THR A 417 -32.62 12.58 -10.00
C THR A 417 -31.36 12.24 -10.80
N LYS A 418 -30.37 11.58 -10.18
CA LYS A 418 -29.04 11.29 -10.73
C LYS A 418 -28.27 12.53 -11.17
N LYS A 419 -28.63 13.72 -10.66
CA LYS A 419 -27.90 14.96 -10.91
C LYS A 419 -26.74 15.10 -9.96
N VAL A 420 -25.61 15.56 -10.50
CA VAL A 420 -24.39 15.83 -9.73
C VAL A 420 -24.21 17.34 -9.60
N ARG A 421 -23.89 17.82 -8.40
CA ARG A 421 -23.46 19.20 -8.15
C ARG A 421 -22.05 19.23 -7.57
N GLN A 422 -21.33 20.29 -7.87
CA GLN A 422 -20.00 20.54 -7.34
C GLN A 422 -20.10 21.33 -6.03
N VAL A 423 -19.37 20.89 -5.00
CA VAL A 423 -19.26 21.61 -3.72
C VAL A 423 -17.96 22.40 -3.65
N THR A 424 -16.81 21.79 -4.04
CA THR A 424 -15.51 22.48 -4.14
C THR A 424 -14.94 22.38 -5.55
N ASP A 425 -14.16 23.37 -5.96
CA ASP A 425 -13.60 23.44 -7.33
C ASP A 425 -12.27 22.71 -7.53
N GLY A 426 -11.73 22.15 -6.45
CA GLY A 426 -10.45 21.43 -6.46
C GLY A 426 -9.21 22.31 -6.32
N SER A 427 -9.36 23.63 -6.23
CA SER A 427 -8.23 24.57 -6.08
C SER A 427 -7.56 24.49 -4.71
N THR A 428 -8.22 23.88 -3.74
CA THR A 428 -7.82 23.82 -2.33
C THR A 428 -7.26 22.46 -1.91
N TRP A 429 -6.94 21.59 -2.87
CA TRP A 429 -6.30 20.30 -2.59
C TRP A 429 -5.44 19.82 -3.76
N TYR A 430 -4.58 18.85 -3.49
CA TYR A 430 -3.70 18.25 -4.50
C TYR A 430 -4.47 17.39 -5.50
N ASN A 431 -4.12 17.47 -6.75
CA ASN A 431 -4.57 16.50 -7.76
C ASN A 431 -3.76 15.19 -7.78
N THR A 432 -2.60 15.16 -7.09
CA THR A 432 -1.73 13.98 -6.98
C THR A 432 -1.99 13.17 -5.72
N GLY A 433 -2.71 13.73 -4.74
CA GLY A 433 -3.07 13.08 -3.49
C GLY A 433 -4.14 11.99 -3.60
N GLY A 434 -4.50 11.41 -2.49
CA GLY A 434 -5.53 10.37 -2.37
C GLY A 434 -6.94 10.88 -2.09
N GLY A 435 -7.15 12.17 -2.01
CA GLY A 435 -8.36 12.81 -1.50
C GLY A 435 -8.08 13.52 -0.17
N PHE A 436 -9.10 14.06 0.43
CA PHE A 436 -9.06 14.78 1.72
C PHE A 436 -10.21 14.31 2.61
N ASP A 437 -10.07 14.52 3.92
CA ASP A 437 -11.10 14.18 4.87
C ASP A 437 -12.26 15.19 4.80
N TYR A 438 -13.49 14.68 4.77
CA TYR A 438 -14.70 15.47 4.82
C TYR A 438 -15.83 14.70 5.52
N GLU A 439 -16.80 15.39 6.07
CA GLU A 439 -17.95 14.78 6.73
C GLU A 439 -19.21 15.66 6.57
N TRP A 440 -20.37 15.03 6.33
CA TRP A 440 -21.65 15.69 6.35
C TRP A 440 -21.99 16.21 7.75
N SER A 441 -22.56 17.41 7.82
CA SER A 441 -23.20 17.87 9.07
C SER A 441 -24.41 17.00 9.42
N PRO A 442 -24.77 16.88 10.70
CA PRO A 442 -25.96 16.11 11.12
C PRO A 442 -27.28 16.55 10.48
N ASP A 443 -27.42 17.86 10.14
CA ASP A 443 -28.58 18.44 9.44
C ASP A 443 -28.53 18.28 7.93
N GLY A 444 -27.41 17.79 7.37
CA GLY A 444 -27.20 17.60 5.94
C GLY A 444 -27.02 18.89 5.13
N LYS A 445 -26.83 20.05 5.77
CA LYS A 445 -26.74 21.35 5.09
C LYS A 445 -25.32 21.83 4.88
N TRP A 446 -24.34 21.22 5.55
CA TRP A 446 -22.93 21.60 5.53
C TRP A 446 -22.02 20.38 5.36
N PHE A 447 -20.78 20.66 4.95
CA PHE A 447 -19.63 19.77 5.12
C PHE A 447 -18.61 20.44 6.03
N THR A 448 -17.98 19.65 6.91
CA THR A 448 -16.64 19.97 7.38
C THR A 448 -15.62 19.25 6.51
N LEU A 449 -14.47 19.88 6.27
CA LEU A 449 -13.43 19.32 5.42
C LEU A 449 -12.05 19.84 5.78
N GLU A 450 -11.07 19.05 5.43
CA GLU A 450 -9.67 19.45 5.37
C GLU A 450 -9.40 20.15 4.03
N PHE A 451 -8.67 21.28 4.06
CA PHE A 451 -8.34 22.03 2.85
C PHE A 451 -7.04 22.81 3.02
N ILE A 452 -6.39 23.13 1.91
CA ILE A 452 -5.20 23.98 1.86
C ILE A 452 -5.63 25.38 1.43
N GLY A 453 -5.65 26.29 2.40
CA GLY A 453 -5.95 27.70 2.16
C GLY A 453 -4.71 28.47 1.68
N ASN A 454 -4.94 29.59 0.97
CA ASN A 454 -3.90 30.55 0.59
C ASN A 454 -2.68 29.97 -0.17
N ARG A 455 -2.81 28.80 -0.78
CA ARG A 455 -1.71 28.04 -1.41
C ARG A 455 -0.54 27.76 -0.47
N HIS A 456 -0.82 27.65 0.82
CA HIS A 456 0.18 27.42 1.87
C HIS A 456 0.44 25.92 2.08
N ASP A 457 0.81 25.26 1.04
CA ASP A 457 1.16 23.86 0.95
C ASP A 457 2.44 23.53 1.76
N PRO A 458 2.48 22.47 2.59
CA PRO A 458 1.47 21.41 2.81
C PRO A 458 0.52 21.66 4.00
N TYR A 459 0.41 22.88 4.49
CA TYR A 459 -0.32 23.19 5.73
C TYR A 459 -1.82 23.26 5.48
N SER A 460 -2.52 22.23 5.95
CA SER A 460 -3.98 22.15 5.85
C SER A 460 -4.66 22.80 7.05
N ASP A 461 -5.81 23.38 6.78
CA ASP A 461 -6.74 23.93 7.74
C ASP A 461 -8.05 23.12 7.76
N ILE A 462 -8.87 23.33 8.79
CA ILE A 462 -10.22 22.81 8.87
C ILE A 462 -11.20 23.90 8.49
N GLY A 463 -12.13 23.58 7.59
CA GLY A 463 -13.16 24.47 7.13
C GLY A 463 -14.54 23.85 7.12
N ILE A 464 -15.54 24.72 6.90
CA ILE A 464 -16.90 24.30 6.56
C ILE A 464 -17.31 24.91 5.23
N VAL A 465 -18.18 24.21 4.50
CA VAL A 465 -18.76 24.68 3.25
C VAL A 465 -20.22 24.24 3.17
N SER A 466 -21.08 25.08 2.57
CA SER A 466 -22.48 24.70 2.33
C SER A 466 -22.55 23.44 1.45
N ALA A 467 -23.45 22.53 1.76
CA ALA A 467 -23.72 21.36 0.94
C ALA A 467 -24.20 21.71 -0.49
N GLN A 468 -24.63 22.94 -0.72
CA GLN A 468 -24.97 23.47 -2.04
C GLN A 468 -23.74 24.03 -2.80
N GLY A 469 -22.55 24.02 -2.16
CA GLY A 469 -21.34 24.61 -2.69
C GLY A 469 -21.14 26.06 -2.28
N GLY A 470 -19.98 26.60 -2.62
CA GLY A 470 -19.60 27.96 -2.31
C GLY A 470 -18.19 28.09 -1.74
N THR A 471 -17.93 29.21 -1.08
CA THR A 471 -16.62 29.48 -0.47
C THR A 471 -16.45 28.67 0.81
N ILE A 472 -15.29 28.02 0.97
CA ILE A 472 -14.91 27.35 2.22
C ILE A 472 -14.64 28.43 3.28
N ILE A 473 -15.28 28.30 4.42
CA ILE A 473 -15.06 29.14 5.60
C ILE A 473 -13.97 28.48 6.43
N ASN A 474 -12.82 29.13 6.55
CA ASN A 474 -11.70 28.63 7.36
C ASN A 474 -12.00 28.82 8.85
N LEU A 475 -11.96 27.73 9.63
CA LEU A 475 -12.23 27.76 11.06
C LEU A 475 -10.95 27.82 11.91
N THR A 476 -9.84 27.30 11.41
CA THR A 476 -8.59 27.18 12.18
C THR A 476 -7.57 28.25 11.85
N ASN A 477 -7.43 28.60 10.59
CA ASN A 477 -6.49 29.62 10.08
C ASN A 477 -5.12 29.54 10.78
N SER A 478 -4.52 28.32 10.85
CA SER A 478 -3.44 28.06 11.81
C SER A 478 -2.16 28.01 10.99
N GLY A 479 -1.53 27.91 10.29
CA GLY A 479 -0.19 27.72 9.69
C GLY A 479 0.48 26.43 10.18
N TYR A 480 -0.30 25.46 10.66
CA TYR A 480 0.11 24.11 11.02
C TYR A 480 -0.81 23.10 10.33
N ILE A 481 -0.34 21.86 10.14
CA ILE A 481 -1.19 20.81 9.58
C ILE A 481 -2.30 20.51 10.58
N SER A 482 -3.54 20.64 10.11
CA SER A 482 -4.76 20.27 10.82
C SER A 482 -5.59 19.33 9.94
N GLY A 483 -6.09 18.24 10.50
CA GLY A 483 -6.79 17.20 9.73
C GLY A 483 -7.84 16.45 10.54
N SER A 484 -8.46 15.46 9.89
CA SER A 484 -9.45 14.55 10.46
C SER A 484 -10.63 15.26 11.15
N PRO A 485 -11.30 16.22 10.49
CA PRO A 485 -12.43 16.94 11.08
C PRO A 485 -13.65 16.05 11.23
N ARG A 486 -14.36 16.18 12.37
CA ARG A 486 -15.60 15.45 12.65
C ARG A 486 -16.62 16.36 13.32
N TRP A 487 -17.86 16.28 12.88
CA TRP A 487 -18.97 16.92 13.57
C TRP A 487 -19.24 16.26 14.91
N VAL A 488 -19.37 17.04 15.96
CA VAL A 488 -19.66 16.59 17.32
C VAL A 488 -20.71 17.49 17.98
N LEU A 489 -21.24 17.07 19.10
CA LEU A 489 -22.24 17.82 19.88
C LEU A 489 -23.47 18.23 19.04
N ASP A 490 -24.02 17.27 18.28
CA ASP A 490 -25.17 17.46 17.39
C ASP A 490 -24.99 18.61 16.37
N GLY A 491 -23.73 18.83 15.92
CA GLY A 491 -23.37 19.85 14.95
C GLY A 491 -22.95 21.20 15.53
N ASN A 492 -22.85 21.32 16.86
CA ASN A 492 -22.46 22.56 17.52
C ASN A 492 -20.93 22.74 17.65
N ALA A 493 -20.16 21.72 17.34
CA ALA A 493 -18.70 21.78 17.34
C ALA A 493 -18.08 20.83 16.31
N ILE A 494 -16.81 21.08 15.99
CA ILE A 494 -15.99 20.22 15.15
C ILE A 494 -14.76 19.79 15.94
N LEU A 495 -14.55 18.47 16.04
CA LEU A 495 -13.36 17.84 16.56
C LEU A 495 -12.34 17.71 15.44
N PHE A 496 -11.06 17.97 15.70
CA PHE A 496 -9.99 17.83 14.70
C PHE A 496 -8.63 17.56 15.36
N GLN A 497 -7.65 17.21 14.58
CA GLN A 497 -6.27 16.99 15.02
C GLN A 497 -5.37 18.09 14.47
N THR A 498 -4.30 18.43 15.20
CA THR A 498 -3.33 19.43 14.73
C THR A 498 -1.92 19.15 15.26
N GLU A 499 -0.91 19.51 14.46
CA GLU A 499 0.51 19.44 14.83
C GLU A 499 1.04 20.68 15.57
N ARG A 500 0.15 21.62 15.92
CA ARG A 500 0.52 22.94 16.42
C ARG A 500 1.41 22.92 17.67
N TYR A 501 1.14 22.01 18.60
CA TYR A 501 1.80 21.96 19.91
C TYR A 501 2.79 20.81 20.05
N GLY A 502 2.79 19.89 19.10
CA GLY A 502 3.57 18.66 19.16
C GLY A 502 5.05 18.84 18.86
N MET A 503 5.86 17.87 19.34
CA MET A 503 7.27 17.79 19.00
C MET A 503 7.43 17.41 17.53
N ARG A 504 8.25 18.15 16.80
CA ARG A 504 8.53 17.90 15.39
C ARG A 504 9.59 16.83 15.22
N ALA A 505 9.27 15.81 14.43
CA ALA A 505 10.19 14.72 14.13
C ALA A 505 11.19 15.09 13.03
N HIS A 506 10.87 16.08 12.18
CA HIS A 506 11.68 16.49 11.03
C HIS A 506 11.68 18.02 10.91
N ALA A 507 12.63 18.58 10.16
CA ALA A 507 12.94 20.01 10.15
C ALA A 507 11.75 20.97 10.00
N SER A 508 10.71 20.62 9.25
CA SER A 508 9.60 21.53 8.92
C SER A 508 8.24 21.14 9.49
N TRP A 509 8.02 19.86 9.77
CA TRP A 509 6.74 19.30 10.21
C TRP A 509 6.96 18.31 11.35
N GLY A 510 5.94 18.18 12.19
CA GLY A 510 5.98 17.30 13.32
C GLY A 510 5.25 16.00 13.05
N SER A 511 5.47 15.05 13.94
CA SER A 511 4.72 13.79 13.98
C SER A 511 3.75 13.74 15.15
N GLN A 512 4.02 14.51 16.23
CA GLN A 512 3.14 14.55 17.39
C GLN A 512 1.99 15.53 17.16
N GLN A 513 0.79 15.09 17.53
CA GLN A 513 -0.45 15.81 17.32
C GLN A 513 -1.26 15.94 18.61
N ASP A 514 -2.24 16.83 18.57
CA ASP A 514 -3.22 17.06 19.61
C ASP A 514 -4.62 16.98 19.06
N VAL A 515 -5.57 16.54 19.88
CA VAL A 515 -7.00 16.65 19.60
C VAL A 515 -7.47 18.01 20.04
N MET A 516 -8.11 18.73 19.12
CA MET A 516 -8.69 20.04 19.30
C MET A 516 -10.19 20.00 19.04
N MET A 517 -10.90 20.98 19.55
CA MET A 517 -12.31 21.21 19.25
C MET A 517 -12.58 22.69 19.02
N VAL A 518 -13.29 23.02 17.97
CA VAL A 518 -13.81 24.36 17.69
C VAL A 518 -15.33 24.37 17.88
N PHE A 519 -15.83 25.31 18.71
CA PHE A 519 -17.25 25.48 18.94
C PHE A 519 -17.80 26.50 17.94
N LEU A 520 -18.89 26.12 17.27
CA LEU A 520 -19.48 26.93 16.18
C LEU A 520 -20.37 28.05 16.70
N ASN A 521 -20.81 27.99 17.94
CA ASN A 521 -21.60 29.03 18.58
C ASN A 521 -21.22 29.22 20.05
N GLN A 522 -21.59 30.38 20.61
CA GLN A 522 -21.24 30.78 21.97
C GLN A 522 -21.92 29.89 23.02
N ASP A 523 -23.19 29.52 22.81
CA ASP A 523 -23.95 28.73 23.75
C ASP A 523 -23.31 27.36 23.99
N ALA A 524 -22.85 26.69 22.92
CA ALA A 524 -22.13 25.42 23.03
C ALA A 524 -20.80 25.56 23.76
N TYR A 525 -20.09 26.66 23.53
CA TYR A 525 -18.83 26.96 24.21
C TYR A 525 -19.05 27.24 25.69
N ASP A 526 -20.04 28.07 26.04
CA ASP A 526 -20.39 28.34 27.45
C ASP A 526 -20.84 27.10 28.20
N ARG A 527 -21.63 26.25 27.56
CA ARG A 527 -22.01 24.95 28.09
C ARG A 527 -20.80 24.03 28.36
N TYR A 528 -19.82 24.02 27.46
CA TYR A 528 -18.57 23.27 27.65
C TYR A 528 -17.78 23.79 28.85
N ARG A 529 -17.80 25.10 29.13
CA ARG A 529 -17.05 25.73 30.22
C ARG A 529 -17.66 25.58 31.60
N LEU A 530 -18.90 25.11 31.70
CA LEU A 530 -19.58 24.90 32.99
C LEU A 530 -18.74 23.95 33.87
N SER A 531 -18.72 24.21 35.17
CA SER A 531 -18.21 23.26 36.14
C SER A 531 -19.04 21.96 36.10
N LYS A 532 -18.54 20.87 36.69
CA LYS A 532 -19.28 19.62 36.78
C LYS A 532 -20.62 19.82 37.49
N GLU A 533 -20.62 20.56 38.60
CA GLU A 533 -21.81 20.87 39.39
C GLU A 533 -22.85 21.66 38.60
N ASP A 534 -22.43 22.78 37.98
CA ASP A 534 -23.32 23.63 37.15
C ASP A 534 -23.91 22.85 35.98
N PHE A 535 -23.13 21.99 35.38
CA PHE A 535 -23.58 21.16 34.26
C PHE A 535 -24.60 20.10 34.69
N GLU A 536 -24.40 19.46 35.83
CA GLU A 536 -25.37 18.50 36.38
C GLU A 536 -26.69 19.18 36.71
N LEU A 537 -26.63 20.36 37.33
CA LEU A 537 -27.81 21.19 37.60
C LEU A 537 -28.56 21.58 36.34
N LEU A 538 -27.81 21.99 35.27
CA LEU A 538 -28.41 22.30 34.00
C LEU A 538 -29.10 21.08 33.37
N LYS A 539 -28.47 19.90 33.40
CA LYS A 539 -29.10 18.62 32.95
C LYS A 539 -30.37 18.28 33.69
N GLU A 540 -30.39 18.46 34.99
CA GLU A 540 -31.60 18.23 35.83
C GLU A 540 -32.73 19.18 35.38
N PHE A 541 -32.44 20.47 35.21
CA PHE A 541 -33.39 21.45 34.75
C PHE A 541 -33.95 21.14 33.35
N GLU A 542 -33.08 20.78 32.40
CA GLU A 542 -33.48 20.37 31.03
C GLU A 542 -34.40 19.13 31.06
N LYS A 543 -34.07 18.15 31.90
CA LYS A 543 -34.88 16.93 32.07
C LYS A 543 -36.27 17.22 32.64
N GLU A 544 -36.37 18.18 33.56
CA GLU A 544 -37.63 18.63 34.11
C GLU A 544 -38.48 19.37 33.08
N GLN A 545 -37.86 20.25 32.30
CA GLN A 545 -38.51 20.95 31.18
C GLN A 545 -39.05 19.98 30.12
N LYS A 546 -38.26 18.96 29.75
CA LYS A 546 -38.65 17.95 28.76
C LYS A 546 -39.86 17.15 29.25
N LYS A 547 -39.87 16.75 30.53
CA LYS A 547 -41.01 16.08 31.17
C LYS A 547 -42.26 16.96 31.26
N ALA A 548 -42.08 18.27 31.43
CA ALA A 548 -43.20 19.23 31.45
C ALA A 548 -43.83 19.40 30.06
N LYS A 549 -43.01 19.49 29.01
CA LYS A 549 -43.47 19.55 27.60
C LYS A 549 -44.19 18.26 27.19
N GLU A 550 -43.65 17.09 27.49
CA GLU A 550 -44.30 15.80 27.23
C GLU A 550 -45.66 15.66 27.90
N LYS A 551 -45.82 16.20 29.12
CA LYS A 551 -47.10 16.23 29.83
C LYS A 551 -48.11 17.18 29.18
N ASP A 552 -47.66 18.30 28.67
CA ASP A 552 -48.54 19.28 27.98
C ASP A 552 -48.97 18.76 26.60
N ASP A 553 -48.09 18.10 25.85
CA ASP A 553 -48.41 17.51 24.55
C ASP A 553 -49.35 16.30 24.69
N ASN A 554 -49.20 15.49 25.73
CA ASN A 554 -50.14 14.42 26.03
C ASN A 554 -51.51 14.97 26.45
N LYS A 555 -51.56 16.07 27.20
CA LYS A 555 -52.83 16.73 27.52
C LYS A 555 -53.51 17.32 26.28
N LYS A 556 -52.75 17.84 25.31
CA LYS A 556 -53.28 18.35 24.01
C LYS A 556 -53.77 17.20 23.12
N LYS A 557 -53.11 16.02 23.14
CA LYS A 557 -53.55 14.83 22.40
C LYS A 557 -54.83 14.21 23.02
N ASP A 558 -55.01 14.18 24.34
CA ASP A 558 -56.21 13.71 24.97
C ASP A 558 -57.38 14.70 24.84
N GLY A 559 -57.10 16.02 24.83
CA GLY A 559 -58.12 17.05 24.54
C GLY A 559 -58.64 17.05 23.10
N ASN A 560 -57.84 16.54 22.13
CA ASN A 560 -58.25 16.38 20.75
C ASN A 560 -58.99 15.04 20.47
N LYS A 561 -58.71 13.98 21.26
CA LYS A 561 -59.46 12.73 21.16
C LYS A 561 -60.90 12.88 21.60
N SER A 562 -61.19 13.68 22.64
CA SER A 562 -62.55 13.95 23.11
C SER A 562 -63.41 14.81 22.15
N LYS A 563 -62.83 15.46 21.19
CA LYS A 563 -63.54 16.20 20.10
C LYS A 563 -63.73 15.40 18.80
N LYS A 564 -63.00 14.27 18.61
CA LYS A 564 -63.08 13.41 17.42
C LYS A 564 -63.97 12.19 17.56
N GLU A 565 -64.40 11.81 18.77
CA GLU A 565 -65.30 10.68 19.01
C GLU A 565 -66.80 10.94 18.72
N LYS A 566 -67.16 12.15 18.16
CA LYS A 566 -68.55 12.46 17.75
C LYS A 566 -68.77 12.57 16.23
N ALA A 567 -67.80 12.25 15.42
CA ALA A 567 -68.01 12.13 13.97
C ALA A 567 -67.14 11.00 13.45
N ASP A 568 -67.82 10.01 12.86
CA ASP A 568 -67.34 8.85 12.09
C ASP A 568 -67.31 7.51 12.79
N LYS A 569 -68.49 6.98 12.96
CA LYS A 569 -68.76 5.55 12.68
C LYS A 569 -69.06 5.42 11.19
N GLU A 570 -68.13 4.90 10.44
CA GLU A 570 -68.24 4.16 9.18
C GLU A 570 -67.07 4.45 8.26
N LYS A 571 -66.07 3.56 8.28
CA LYS A 571 -65.56 2.86 7.12
C LYS A 571 -64.35 1.98 7.45
N ASP A 572 -64.52 0.78 6.99
CA ASP A 572 -63.68 -0.40 7.17
C ASP A 572 -62.24 -0.28 6.66
N LYS A 573 -61.40 -1.03 7.40
CA LYS A 573 -60.31 -1.93 6.94
C LYS A 573 -59.63 -1.64 5.62
N ALA A 574 -58.36 -1.23 5.66
CA ALA A 574 -57.26 -1.88 4.94
C ALA A 574 -55.92 -1.21 5.30
N ASP A 575 -54.94 -2.07 5.52
CA ASP A 575 -53.47 -1.84 5.43
C ASP A 575 -52.76 -0.97 6.48
N LYS A 576 -52.30 -1.64 7.53
CA LYS A 576 -51.14 -1.28 8.32
C LYS A 576 -49.89 -1.87 7.66
N ALA A 577 -49.02 -1.04 7.13
CA ALA A 577 -47.58 -1.30 7.00
C ALA A 577 -46.87 0.04 6.79
N GLY A 578 -45.93 0.32 7.65
CA GLY A 578 -45.00 1.47 7.53
C GLY A 578 -44.93 2.27 8.80
N ASP A 579 -44.09 1.85 9.75
CA ASP A 579 -43.57 2.75 10.77
C ASP A 579 -42.67 3.76 10.07
N GLU A 580 -43.24 4.91 9.66
CA GLU A 580 -42.47 6.13 9.42
C GLU A 580 -42.01 6.62 10.80
N GLU A 581 -40.74 6.38 11.16
CA GLU A 581 -40.07 7.16 12.20
C GLU A 581 -40.22 8.65 11.79
N GLU A 582 -41.01 9.43 12.54
CA GLU A 582 -41.01 10.89 12.46
C GLU A 582 -39.56 11.35 12.63
N LEU A 583 -38.95 11.85 11.57
CA LEU A 583 -37.71 12.60 11.63
C LEU A 583 -37.97 13.77 12.57
N GLU A 584 -37.41 13.75 13.78
CA GLU A 584 -37.33 14.92 14.63
C GLU A 584 -36.81 16.08 13.79
N ASP A 585 -37.51 17.22 13.79
CA ASP A 585 -37.10 18.46 13.14
C ASP A 585 -35.76 18.87 13.77
N LYS A 586 -34.65 18.47 13.13
CA LYS A 586 -33.32 18.82 13.58
C LYS A 586 -33.17 20.32 13.39
N ASN A 587 -32.97 21.03 14.49
CA ASN A 587 -32.70 22.47 14.46
C ASN A 587 -31.49 22.76 13.54
N ASP A 588 -31.60 23.82 12.74
CA ASP A 588 -30.52 24.27 11.88
C ASP A 588 -29.26 24.54 12.70
N ILE A 589 -28.11 24.12 12.18
CA ILE A 589 -26.82 24.36 12.81
C ILE A 589 -26.51 25.88 12.73
N ILE A 590 -26.24 26.47 13.89
CA ILE A 590 -25.90 27.88 14.01
C ILE A 590 -24.38 28.04 13.98
N VAL A 591 -23.88 28.83 13.04
CA VAL A 591 -22.46 29.14 12.90
C VAL A 591 -22.22 30.62 13.16
N GLU A 592 -21.55 30.93 14.27
CA GLU A 592 -21.12 32.26 14.65
C GLU A 592 -19.63 32.43 14.36
N LEU A 593 -19.27 33.16 13.33
CA LEU A 593 -17.87 33.32 12.92
C LEU A 593 -17.10 34.32 13.75
N ASN A 594 -17.81 35.35 14.29
CA ASN A 594 -17.15 36.39 15.09
C ASN A 594 -16.60 35.79 16.39
N GLY A 595 -15.29 35.94 16.62
CA GLY A 595 -14.60 35.39 17.79
C GLY A 595 -14.51 33.85 17.81
N ILE A 596 -14.54 33.18 16.65
CA ILE A 596 -14.47 31.72 16.58
C ILE A 596 -13.10 31.20 17.04
N GLU A 597 -12.05 31.98 16.83
CA GLU A 597 -10.69 31.69 17.29
C GLU A 597 -10.58 31.58 18.82
N ASP A 598 -11.42 32.29 19.57
CA ASP A 598 -11.48 32.23 21.04
C ASP A 598 -12.25 31.01 21.53
N ARG A 599 -12.93 30.30 20.64
CA ARG A 599 -13.69 29.09 20.92
C ARG A 599 -13.03 27.82 20.44
N ILE A 600 -11.73 27.87 20.14
CA ILE A 600 -10.89 26.70 19.84
C ILE A 600 -10.20 26.23 21.12
N VAL A 601 -10.39 24.97 21.49
CA VAL A 601 -9.83 24.41 22.71
C VAL A 601 -8.98 23.18 22.41
N ARG A 602 -7.85 23.05 23.13
CA ARG A 602 -7.04 21.84 23.14
C ARG A 602 -7.63 20.86 24.16
N LEU A 603 -7.89 19.64 23.74
CA LEU A 603 -8.46 18.59 24.59
C LEU A 603 -7.37 17.70 25.19
N THR A 604 -6.44 17.21 24.40
CA THR A 604 -5.37 16.32 24.91
C THR A 604 -4.39 17.09 25.81
N PRO A 605 -4.05 16.52 26.97
CA PRO A 605 -3.10 17.20 27.89
C PRO A 605 -1.67 17.16 27.35
N ASN A 606 -1.32 16.13 26.59
CA ASN A 606 0.02 15.94 26.02
C ASN A 606 -0.10 15.60 24.54
N SER A 607 0.81 16.17 23.75
CA SER A 607 0.97 15.80 22.35
C SER A 607 1.56 14.39 22.24
N SER A 608 1.15 13.64 21.22
CA SER A 608 1.61 12.27 20.98
C SER A 608 1.49 11.90 19.51
N ASP A 609 1.97 10.74 19.14
CA ASP A 609 1.59 10.11 17.89
C ASP A 609 0.13 9.67 18.00
N LEU A 610 -0.75 10.45 17.37
CA LEU A 610 -2.20 10.28 17.44
C LEU A 610 -2.72 9.44 16.28
N GLY A 611 -3.64 8.54 16.61
CA GLY A 611 -4.51 7.90 15.65
C GLY A 611 -5.87 8.60 15.57
N SER A 612 -6.94 7.82 15.44
CA SER A 612 -8.32 8.32 15.39
C SER A 612 -8.78 8.85 16.74
N ALA A 613 -9.66 9.88 16.74
CA ALA A 613 -10.29 10.43 17.94
C ALA A 613 -11.79 10.63 17.71
N ILE A 614 -12.60 10.37 18.76
CA ILE A 614 -14.07 10.61 18.76
C ILE A 614 -14.55 11.08 20.13
N LEU A 615 -15.68 11.78 20.18
CA LEU A 615 -16.42 12.02 21.41
C LEU A 615 -17.47 10.94 21.63
N SER A 616 -17.76 10.63 22.90
CA SER A 616 -18.96 9.87 23.26
C SER A 616 -20.22 10.58 22.77
N LYS A 617 -21.30 9.85 22.55
CA LYS A 617 -22.57 10.40 22.05
C LYS A 617 -23.14 11.52 22.94
N ASP A 618 -22.89 11.48 24.25
CA ASP A 618 -23.28 12.51 25.22
C ASP A 618 -22.33 13.72 25.26
N GLY A 619 -21.21 13.66 24.52
CA GLY A 619 -20.21 14.73 24.45
C GLY A 619 -19.31 14.87 25.69
N GLU A 620 -19.40 13.96 26.68
CA GLU A 620 -18.68 14.08 27.95
C GLU A 620 -17.29 13.45 27.96
N ASN A 621 -17.04 12.48 27.08
CA ASN A 621 -15.79 11.74 27.04
C ASN A 621 -15.16 11.77 25.66
N LEU A 622 -13.88 12.10 25.61
CA LEU A 622 -13.03 11.94 24.44
C LEU A 622 -12.38 10.56 24.49
N TYR A 623 -12.49 9.80 23.40
CA TYR A 623 -11.74 8.58 23.17
C TYR A 623 -10.77 8.78 22.04
N TYR A 624 -9.52 8.38 22.20
CA TYR A 624 -8.49 8.56 21.17
C TYR A 624 -7.41 7.49 21.25
N PHE A 625 -6.84 7.17 20.10
CA PHE A 625 -5.66 6.34 20.01
C PHE A 625 -4.40 7.21 20.15
N SER A 626 -3.48 6.76 20.98
CA SER A 626 -2.19 7.41 21.19
C SER A 626 -1.08 6.39 21.37
N ALA A 627 0.05 6.58 20.70
CA ALA A 627 1.25 5.80 20.85
C ALA A 627 2.29 6.62 21.64
N PHE A 628 2.46 6.30 22.92
CA PHE A 628 3.54 6.85 23.78
C PHE A 628 4.71 5.87 23.91
N GLU A 629 4.48 4.60 23.63
CA GLU A 629 5.46 3.51 23.66
C GLU A 629 5.39 2.74 22.32
N GLU A 630 5.33 1.42 22.35
CA GLU A 630 5.16 0.59 21.17
C GLU A 630 3.68 0.42 20.82
N GLY A 631 3.26 0.96 19.67
CA GLY A 631 1.88 0.82 19.16
C GLY A 631 0.86 1.74 19.83
N TYR A 632 -0.35 1.72 19.27
CA TYR A 632 -1.46 2.55 19.74
C TYR A 632 -2.23 1.86 20.86
N ASP A 633 -2.50 2.64 21.93
CA ASP A 633 -3.39 2.27 23.03
C ASP A 633 -4.64 3.15 23.00
N LEU A 634 -5.76 2.65 23.53
CA LEU A 634 -6.98 3.44 23.67
C LEU A 634 -6.96 4.25 24.96
N TRP A 635 -7.09 5.56 24.82
CA TRP A 635 -7.17 6.52 25.91
C TRP A 635 -8.56 7.10 26.02
N LYS A 636 -8.95 7.44 27.25
CA LYS A 636 -10.20 8.13 27.58
C LYS A 636 -9.90 9.36 28.39
N MET A 637 -10.53 10.47 28.05
CA MET A 637 -10.48 11.71 28.81
C MET A 637 -11.90 12.18 29.10
N ASN A 638 -12.20 12.45 30.38
CA ASN A 638 -13.42 13.14 30.74
C ASN A 638 -13.24 14.64 30.54
N LEU A 639 -14.13 15.28 29.76
CA LEU A 639 -13.97 16.69 29.37
C LEU A 639 -14.23 17.68 30.52
N ARG A 640 -15.00 17.29 31.55
CA ARG A 640 -15.33 18.13 32.72
C ARG A 640 -14.26 18.04 33.79
N GLU A 641 -13.92 16.83 34.15
CA GLU A 641 -12.95 16.56 35.22
C GLU A 641 -11.51 16.73 34.75
N LYS A 642 -11.29 16.77 33.45
CA LYS A 642 -9.95 16.78 32.81
C LYS A 642 -9.12 15.56 33.18
N ASP A 643 -9.76 14.49 33.69
CA ASP A 643 -9.12 13.23 34.01
C ASP A 643 -8.85 12.43 32.73
N THR A 644 -7.60 12.01 32.58
CA THR A 644 -7.13 11.27 31.38
C THR A 644 -6.50 9.97 31.81
N LYS A 645 -6.95 8.86 31.24
CA LYS A 645 -6.40 7.54 31.53
C LYS A 645 -6.27 6.67 30.29
N ARG A 646 -5.27 5.79 30.30
CA ARG A 646 -5.20 4.69 29.36
C ARG A 646 -6.31 3.70 29.70
N LEU A 647 -7.30 3.59 28.82
CA LEU A 647 -8.46 2.73 29.04
C LEU A 647 -8.11 1.26 28.75
N HIS A 648 -7.47 1.03 27.60
CA HIS A 648 -7.03 -0.31 27.18
C HIS A 648 -5.64 -0.27 26.59
N LYS A 649 -4.76 -1.17 27.05
CA LYS A 649 -3.47 -1.43 26.44
C LYS A 649 -3.67 -2.40 25.27
N LEU A 650 -3.47 -1.92 24.04
CA LEU A 650 -3.74 -2.67 22.82
C LEU A 650 -2.46 -2.98 22.01
N ASN A 651 -1.45 -2.14 22.11
CA ASN A 651 -0.24 -2.19 21.27
C ASN A 651 -0.60 -2.41 19.80
N SER A 652 -1.67 -1.78 19.34
CA SER A 652 -2.20 -2.02 18.00
C SER A 652 -1.42 -1.21 16.96
N GLY A 653 -1.47 -1.65 15.69
CA GLY A 653 -1.25 -0.79 14.56
C GLY A 653 -2.35 0.29 14.49
N TRP A 654 -2.25 1.17 13.50
CA TRP A 654 -3.28 2.20 13.29
C TRP A 654 -4.67 1.58 13.15
N ALA A 655 -5.66 2.22 13.78
CA ALA A 655 -7.06 1.84 13.72
C ALA A 655 -7.97 3.08 13.72
N SER A 656 -9.16 2.96 13.18
CA SER A 656 -10.17 4.01 13.22
C SER A 656 -11.17 3.75 14.36
N LEU A 657 -11.71 4.85 14.90
CA LEU A 657 -12.81 4.84 15.87
C LEU A 657 -14.10 5.28 15.17
N MET A 658 -15.18 4.54 15.39
CA MET A 658 -16.51 4.87 14.87
C MET A 658 -17.58 4.67 15.96
N LEU A 659 -18.70 5.39 15.83
CA LEU A 659 -19.87 5.24 16.67
C LEU A 659 -21.02 4.60 15.87
N ASP A 660 -21.82 3.75 16.52
CA ASP A 660 -23.15 3.42 16.01
C ASP A 660 -24.20 4.44 16.49
N LYS A 661 -25.43 4.32 16.00
CA LYS A 661 -26.54 5.19 16.43
C LYS A 661 -26.84 5.12 17.96
N LYS A 662 -26.44 4.05 18.63
CA LYS A 662 -26.62 3.87 20.08
C LYS A 662 -25.53 4.54 20.90
N GLY A 663 -24.37 4.82 20.27
CA GLY A 663 -23.18 5.38 20.90
C GLY A 663 -22.17 4.34 21.34
N ASP A 664 -22.33 3.07 20.94
CA ASP A 664 -21.29 2.07 21.11
C ASP A 664 -20.10 2.39 20.20
N ILE A 665 -18.89 2.14 20.69
CA ILE A 665 -17.64 2.53 20.01
C ILE A 665 -17.04 1.30 19.34
N PHE A 666 -16.66 1.47 18.08
CA PHE A 666 -16.00 0.45 17.27
C PHE A 666 -14.54 0.84 17.03
N LEU A 667 -13.65 -0.09 17.32
CA LEU A 667 -12.21 -0.02 17.06
C LEU A 667 -11.93 -0.89 15.84
N LEU A 668 -11.66 -0.27 14.70
CA LEU A 668 -11.53 -0.94 13.41
C LEU A 668 -10.09 -0.87 12.91
N GLY A 669 -9.30 -1.86 13.23
CA GLY A 669 -7.91 -1.99 12.81
C GLY A 669 -7.67 -3.15 11.85
N SER A 670 -6.54 -3.13 11.16
CA SER A 670 -6.17 -4.18 10.20
C SER A 670 -5.94 -5.55 10.86
N ARG A 671 -5.44 -5.57 12.09
CA ARG A 671 -5.18 -6.81 12.84
C ARG A 671 -6.35 -7.24 13.71
N ASN A 672 -7.06 -6.28 14.32
CA ASN A 672 -8.13 -6.55 15.26
C ASN A 672 -9.29 -5.58 15.05
N MET A 673 -10.51 -6.09 15.09
CA MET A 673 -11.73 -5.30 15.17
C MET A 673 -12.42 -5.59 16.50
N GLN A 674 -12.89 -4.55 17.18
CA GLN A 674 -13.53 -4.67 18.49
C GLN A 674 -14.70 -3.71 18.62
N LYS A 675 -15.67 -4.08 19.41
CA LYS A 675 -16.78 -3.22 19.85
C LYS A 675 -16.61 -2.95 21.33
N MET A 676 -16.72 -1.71 21.72
CA MET A 676 -16.72 -1.28 23.11
C MET A 676 -18.11 -0.80 23.52
N ASP A 677 -18.64 -1.37 24.59
CA ASP A 677 -19.89 -0.91 25.20
C ASP A 677 -19.69 0.45 25.88
N ALA A 678 -20.48 1.44 25.48
CA ALA A 678 -20.31 2.82 25.92
C ALA A 678 -20.51 3.05 27.44
N LYS A 679 -21.18 2.13 28.14
CA LYS A 679 -21.50 2.27 29.59
C LYS A 679 -20.45 1.60 30.47
N SER A 680 -20.00 0.43 30.06
CA SER A 680 -19.09 -0.40 30.86
C SER A 680 -17.63 -0.28 30.43
N ASP A 681 -17.34 0.37 29.31
CA ASP A 681 -16.02 0.42 28.64
C ASP A 681 -15.46 -0.98 28.30
N ALA A 682 -16.32 -2.03 28.30
CA ALA A 682 -15.90 -3.40 28.03
C ALA A 682 -15.71 -3.66 26.54
N LEU A 683 -14.59 -4.28 26.17
CA LEU A 683 -14.29 -4.67 24.79
C LEU A 683 -14.81 -6.06 24.46
N LYS A 684 -15.41 -6.18 23.28
CA LYS A 684 -15.80 -7.44 22.63
C LYS A 684 -15.12 -7.54 21.28
N SER A 685 -14.41 -8.63 21.01
CA SER A 685 -13.79 -8.86 19.69
C SER A 685 -14.85 -9.12 18.63
N ILE A 686 -14.62 -8.57 17.44
CA ILE A 686 -15.36 -8.84 16.20
C ILE A 686 -14.44 -9.69 15.32
N SER A 687 -14.77 -10.97 15.19
CA SER A 687 -14.02 -11.91 14.38
C SER A 687 -14.61 -12.00 12.96
N TYR A 688 -13.77 -12.23 11.97
CA TYR A 688 -14.20 -12.51 10.61
C TYR A 688 -13.34 -13.61 9.97
N GLN A 689 -13.88 -14.25 8.97
CA GLN A 689 -13.17 -15.17 8.07
C GLN A 689 -13.54 -14.78 6.64
N ALA A 690 -12.65 -14.03 6.01
CA ALA A 690 -12.79 -13.63 4.61
C ALA A 690 -12.22 -14.74 3.72
N GLU A 691 -13.11 -15.55 3.14
CA GLU A 691 -12.75 -16.63 2.21
C GLU A 691 -13.02 -16.15 0.77
N MET A 692 -12.02 -16.30 -0.11
CA MET A 692 -12.13 -15.92 -1.51
C MET A 692 -11.43 -16.92 -2.42
N LYS A 693 -11.92 -17.03 -3.65
CA LYS A 693 -11.20 -17.68 -4.75
C LYS A 693 -10.74 -16.60 -5.70
N MET A 694 -9.45 -16.57 -5.97
CA MET A 694 -8.83 -15.52 -6.74
C MET A 694 -8.04 -16.09 -7.91
N ASP A 695 -8.20 -15.50 -9.07
CA ASP A 695 -7.34 -15.70 -10.24
C ASP A 695 -6.11 -14.80 -10.09
N LEU A 696 -4.98 -15.37 -9.69
CA LEU A 696 -3.76 -14.61 -9.40
C LEU A 696 -3.16 -13.97 -10.68
N ALA A 697 -3.35 -14.57 -11.84
CA ALA A 697 -2.88 -13.99 -13.10
C ALA A 697 -3.72 -12.74 -13.45
N ALA A 698 -5.05 -12.83 -13.32
CA ALA A 698 -5.93 -11.68 -13.52
C ALA A 698 -5.69 -10.56 -12.48
N GLU A 699 -5.38 -10.92 -11.22
CA GLU A 699 -4.99 -9.95 -10.18
C GLU A 699 -3.70 -9.22 -10.55
N ARG A 700 -2.64 -9.92 -11.03
CA ARG A 700 -1.40 -9.28 -11.48
C ARG A 700 -1.64 -8.34 -12.66
N GLU A 701 -2.49 -8.72 -13.60
CA GLU A 701 -2.86 -7.85 -14.70
C GLU A 701 -3.58 -6.58 -14.21
N ALA A 702 -4.53 -6.71 -13.29
CA ALA A 702 -5.23 -5.58 -12.68
C ALA A 702 -4.27 -4.67 -11.88
N MET A 703 -3.32 -5.26 -11.12
CA MET A 703 -2.28 -4.50 -10.41
C MET A 703 -1.36 -3.74 -11.37
N PHE A 704 -0.96 -4.36 -12.47
CA PHE A 704 -0.15 -3.69 -13.51
C PHE A 704 -0.91 -2.51 -14.12
N ASP A 705 -2.20 -2.69 -14.43
CA ASP A 705 -3.06 -1.62 -14.93
C ASP A 705 -3.23 -0.49 -13.93
N HIS A 706 -3.38 -0.81 -12.64
CA HIS A 706 -3.42 0.19 -11.57
C HIS A 706 -2.14 1.02 -11.54
N VAL A 707 -0.96 0.36 -11.54
CA VAL A 707 0.35 1.04 -11.53
C VAL A 707 0.50 1.95 -12.75
N TYR A 708 0.17 1.45 -13.95
CA TYR A 708 0.20 2.22 -15.19
C TYR A 708 -0.60 3.53 -15.08
N LYS A 709 -1.88 3.42 -14.66
CA LYS A 709 -2.78 4.57 -14.59
C LYS A 709 -2.41 5.55 -13.47
N GLN A 710 -2.07 5.02 -12.30
CA GLN A 710 -1.69 5.87 -11.17
C GLN A 710 -0.38 6.63 -11.47
N HIS A 711 0.58 5.98 -12.11
CA HIS A 711 1.81 6.65 -12.51
C HIS A 711 1.54 7.76 -13.52
N GLN A 712 0.78 7.49 -14.60
CA GLN A 712 0.40 8.48 -15.59
C GLN A 712 -0.31 9.71 -14.99
N LYS A 713 -1.18 9.50 -13.99
CA LYS A 713 -1.96 10.58 -13.36
C LYS A 713 -1.22 11.37 -12.29
N ARG A 714 -0.23 10.75 -11.63
CA ARG A 714 0.46 11.34 -10.48
C ARG A 714 1.87 11.83 -10.78
N PHE A 715 2.41 11.51 -11.94
CA PHE A 715 3.74 11.95 -12.29
C PHE A 715 3.80 13.47 -12.41
N TYR A 716 4.80 14.09 -11.77
CA TYR A 716 4.87 15.55 -11.63
C TYR A 716 5.03 16.30 -12.97
N ASN A 717 5.59 15.63 -14.00
CA ASN A 717 5.73 16.16 -15.34
C ASN A 717 4.66 15.55 -16.25
N LEU A 718 3.66 16.34 -16.65
CA LEU A 718 2.53 15.88 -17.48
C LEU A 718 2.95 15.30 -18.83
N ASN A 719 4.14 15.66 -19.33
CA ASN A 719 4.73 15.16 -20.56
C ASN A 719 5.61 13.91 -20.35
N MET A 720 5.64 13.33 -19.13
CA MET A 720 6.43 12.15 -18.78
C MET A 720 7.90 12.26 -19.27
N HIS A 721 8.49 13.45 -19.21
CA HIS A 721 9.80 13.78 -19.79
C HIS A 721 9.96 13.43 -21.29
N GLY A 722 8.87 13.43 -22.06
CA GLY A 722 8.84 13.08 -23.48
C GLY A 722 8.83 11.58 -23.77
N ILE A 723 8.60 10.74 -22.76
CA ILE A 723 8.43 9.29 -22.92
C ILE A 723 6.98 9.00 -23.32
N ASP A 724 6.82 8.19 -24.35
CA ASP A 724 5.53 7.60 -24.70
C ASP A 724 5.22 6.46 -23.72
N TRP A 725 4.45 6.81 -22.66
CA TRP A 725 4.14 5.90 -21.57
C TRP A 725 3.29 4.70 -22.01
N ASP A 726 2.45 4.87 -23.03
CA ASP A 726 1.60 3.80 -23.56
C ASP A 726 2.47 2.76 -24.30
N VAL A 727 3.40 3.21 -25.14
CA VAL A 727 4.35 2.33 -25.84
C VAL A 727 5.25 1.58 -24.86
N MET A 728 5.75 2.27 -23.85
CA MET A 728 6.59 1.65 -22.80
C MET A 728 5.82 0.60 -22.02
N THR A 729 4.62 0.93 -21.56
CA THR A 729 3.80 0.00 -20.79
C THR A 729 3.42 -1.24 -21.60
N ALA A 730 3.10 -1.08 -22.88
CA ALA A 730 2.82 -2.21 -23.77
C ALA A 730 4.04 -3.13 -23.94
N ALA A 731 5.26 -2.57 -23.96
CA ALA A 731 6.49 -3.35 -24.05
C ALA A 731 6.75 -4.22 -22.81
N TYR A 732 6.27 -3.81 -21.63
CA TYR A 732 6.37 -4.60 -20.38
C TYR A 732 5.18 -5.52 -20.15
N ARG A 733 3.97 -5.14 -20.55
CA ARG A 733 2.76 -5.96 -20.41
C ARG A 733 2.89 -7.36 -21.00
N LYS A 734 3.61 -7.51 -22.11
CA LYS A 734 3.86 -8.80 -22.76
C LYS A 734 4.54 -9.85 -21.87
N PHE A 735 5.18 -9.43 -20.77
CA PHE A 735 5.82 -10.34 -19.82
C PHE A 735 4.86 -10.92 -18.77
N LEU A 736 3.68 -10.31 -18.54
CA LEU A 736 2.73 -10.77 -17.53
C LEU A 736 2.36 -12.25 -17.64
N PRO A 737 2.11 -12.86 -18.82
CA PRO A 737 1.85 -14.29 -18.94
C PRO A 737 3.02 -15.20 -18.52
N HIS A 738 4.22 -14.62 -18.42
CA HIS A 738 5.46 -15.32 -18.06
C HIS A 738 5.85 -15.13 -16.58
N ILE A 739 4.96 -14.57 -15.76
CA ILE A 739 5.19 -14.26 -14.34
C ILE A 739 4.08 -14.90 -13.52
N ASP A 740 4.46 -15.71 -12.50
CA ASP A 740 3.55 -16.35 -11.56
C ASP A 740 3.90 -16.11 -10.08
N ASN A 741 4.89 -15.26 -9.81
CA ASN A 741 5.36 -14.96 -8.48
C ASN A 741 5.57 -13.46 -8.25
N ASN A 742 5.67 -13.06 -6.97
CA ASN A 742 5.80 -11.65 -6.59
C ASN A 742 7.20 -11.07 -6.82
N TYR A 743 8.26 -11.89 -6.83
CA TYR A 743 9.63 -11.40 -7.09
C TYR A 743 9.75 -10.89 -8.52
N ASP A 744 9.40 -11.74 -9.50
CA ASP A 744 9.43 -11.35 -10.92
C ASP A 744 8.46 -10.21 -11.22
N PHE A 745 7.30 -10.17 -10.54
CA PHE A 745 6.33 -9.09 -10.73
C PHE A 745 6.81 -7.75 -10.18
N ALA A 746 7.41 -7.74 -8.99
CA ALA A 746 8.00 -6.54 -8.40
C ALA A 746 9.14 -5.98 -9.27
N GLU A 747 9.99 -6.88 -9.80
CA GLU A 747 11.05 -6.51 -10.72
C GLU A 747 10.52 -5.94 -12.03
N LEU A 748 9.51 -6.57 -12.64
CA LEU A 748 8.85 -6.05 -13.83
C LEU A 748 8.33 -4.63 -13.62
N LEU A 749 7.67 -4.39 -12.48
CA LEU A 749 7.17 -3.05 -12.13
C LEU A 749 8.32 -2.06 -11.92
N SER A 750 9.37 -2.45 -11.21
CA SER A 750 10.55 -1.60 -10.98
C SER A 750 11.23 -1.23 -12.29
N ASP A 751 11.49 -2.19 -13.17
CA ASP A 751 12.12 -1.93 -14.46
C ASP A 751 11.24 -1.01 -15.35
N CYS A 752 9.92 -1.24 -15.36
CA CYS A 752 8.96 -0.41 -16.08
C CYS A 752 8.93 1.04 -15.57
N LEU A 753 8.83 1.24 -14.24
CA LEU A 753 8.71 2.56 -13.61
C LEU A 753 10.01 3.36 -13.68
N LEU A 754 11.14 2.72 -13.43
CA LEU A 754 12.45 3.38 -13.39
C LEU A 754 12.97 3.76 -14.78
N TYR A 755 12.36 3.27 -15.83
CA TYR A 755 12.63 3.68 -17.21
C TYR A 755 12.15 5.10 -17.51
N THR A 756 11.14 5.59 -16.76
CA THR A 756 10.51 6.90 -16.96
C THR A 756 11.13 8.01 -16.12
N SER A 757 11.94 7.65 -15.13
CA SER A 757 12.59 8.61 -14.24
C SER A 757 14.07 8.69 -14.56
N PRO A 758 14.50 9.49 -15.56
CA PRO A 758 15.91 9.81 -15.63
C PRO A 758 16.28 10.48 -14.32
N SER A 759 17.32 9.98 -13.70
CA SER A 759 17.90 10.64 -12.52
C SER A 759 18.24 12.07 -12.90
N PRO A 760 17.89 13.07 -12.07
CA PRO A 760 18.36 14.44 -12.30
C PRO A 760 19.87 14.50 -12.29
#